data_b5f47d71d0f0a7987e4f231175b53c4d
#
_entry.id   b5f47d71d0f0a7987e4f231175b53c4d
#
_cell.length_a   1.000
_cell.length_b   1.000
_cell.length_c   1.000
_cell.angle_alpha   90.00
_cell.angle_beta   90.00
_cell.angle_gamma   90.00
#
_symmetry.space_group_name_H-M   'P 1'
#
loop_
_entity.id
_entity.type
_entity.pdbx_description
1 polymer ?
#
loop_
_entity_poly.entity_id
_entity_poly.type
_entity_poly.pdbx_seq_one_letter_code
_entity_poly.pdbx_strand_id
1 'polypeptide(L)'
;MPNTAYLATVATVALFSAASASAQAPVQAAPAPADAPSPASGTAGQRTTTYDAAFFAQYAPRTALDIAQRVPGFTLDLGNSQSGNGQDVRGFAGTAGNVVINGSRPSTKAETVDTTLSRIPAQRVMRVEVGPGDLYGSDYAGKSQVLDVVLSQAAGIDANVTAAARRWSTGYVNTDIQGSALIRRGPSTLNISAGTGRNRQLEEGTDSLVDTANGQLVEYRRKHNSYFNKDPFVAGSWALERGSDKAIRLNGRWQPSSFDLFQTNRVFPTGKPVHDDNLIQRYRDPVIELGGDVTRPLAEGAIKFVALATRRKRTDLDQYIRRNGLLEEGATVNGGFEQTTRAQRNETIGRLSWTRSNLLGMSFEAGAEAAYNTLDDQVDLFAVDEHGEKVRVDLPITNATVKEKRGEIYVNVGKNLSPALRLDGGINYEFSNLKVSGDAKADRTLKFLKPNLTLDWKPGGDWHTQLSVRRTVAQLNFYDFISFGDLSAQRVTGSNANLEPQRAWELRATAEHPLFRDGLFKLDVGSDLISKVQDQILIVDEKGNVFSGPGNLGNGKRYFASLTLDAPLGQLWSGLRAKFTGTLQRTRVDDPISGRPRNFSNFFPDWQWDLSLRRDAGKLSYGFELNDRAPFTFFRTDEFDKNFNGGTYGTAFVEYRLNPKTSLTLDLDNALDTTGNRDRLLFIPNRAQPKQILDEFRERNRHVSVGVTLKQSFGGGSTKVAAK
;
A
#
# COMPACT_ATOMS: atom_id res chain seq x y z
N MET A 1 -14.47 -9.85 9.12
CA MET A 1 -14.22 -8.47 8.71
C MET A 1 -13.70 -8.50 7.31
N PRO A 2 -14.27 -7.79 6.40
CA PRO A 2 -13.37 -7.24 5.46
C PRO A 2 -12.33 -6.57 6.36
N ASN A 3 -11.05 -6.93 6.24
CA ASN A 3 -10.07 -5.94 6.49
C ASN A 3 -10.57 -4.77 5.66
N THR A 4 -11.34 -3.89 6.28
CA THR A 4 -11.16 -2.52 5.96
C THR A 4 -9.67 -2.42 6.12
N ALA A 5 -8.96 -2.58 5.02
CA ALA A 5 -7.70 -1.95 4.89
C ALA A 5 -8.02 -0.52 5.29
N TYR A 6 -7.85 -0.23 6.57
CA TYR A 6 -7.26 1.01 6.86
C TYR A 6 -5.95 0.90 6.10
N LEU A 7 -5.99 1.28 4.84
CA LEU A 7 -4.92 2.00 4.29
C LEU A 7 -4.55 2.94 5.42
N ALA A 8 -3.61 2.50 6.24
CA ALA A 8 -2.65 3.44 6.70
C ALA A 8 -2.18 4.05 5.39
N THR A 9 -2.87 5.09 4.95
CA THR A 9 -2.21 6.16 4.29
C THR A 9 -1.09 6.41 5.27
N VAL A 10 0.10 5.93 4.95
CA VAL A 10 1.32 6.47 5.50
C VAL A 10 1.22 7.91 5.04
N ALA A 11 0.52 8.71 5.85
CA ALA A 11 0.59 10.13 5.77
C ALA A 11 2.05 10.41 6.04
N THR A 12 2.76 10.73 5.00
CA THR A 12 4.10 11.29 5.09
C THR A 12 3.95 12.57 5.87
N VAL A 13 4.31 12.46 7.14
CA VAL A 13 4.18 13.51 8.13
C VAL A 13 5.20 14.58 7.85
N ALA A 14 4.76 15.79 7.78
CA ALA A 14 5.59 16.99 7.87
C ALA A 14 4.92 18.04 8.76
N LEU A 15 5.31 18.89 9.35
CA LEU A 15 5.78 19.64 10.46
C LEU A 15 5.50 21.11 10.58
N PHE A 16 5.39 21.65 11.78
CA PHE A 16 5.54 23.08 12.07
C PHE A 16 5.97 23.53 13.47
N SER A 17 6.80 24.57 13.53
CA SER A 17 6.95 25.42 14.71
C SER A 17 7.03 26.90 14.37
N ALA A 18 6.43 27.70 15.21
CA ALA A 18 6.57 29.14 15.18
C ALA A 18 7.85 29.58 15.93
N ALA A 19 8.67 30.41 15.34
CA ALA A 19 9.75 31.09 16.00
C ALA A 19 9.50 32.61 15.97
N SER A 20 9.61 33.21 17.13
CA SER A 20 9.49 34.65 17.35
C SER A 20 10.62 35.42 16.66
N ALA A 21 10.27 36.52 16.02
CA ALA A 21 11.20 37.39 15.35
C ALA A 21 12.10 38.12 16.34
N SER A 22 13.41 38.06 16.13
CA SER A 22 14.37 39.03 16.62
C SER A 22 15.07 39.65 15.42
N ALA A 23 14.99 40.96 15.31
CA ALA A 23 15.61 41.74 14.27
C ALA A 23 17.15 41.79 14.46
N GLN A 24 17.88 41.49 13.38
CA GLN A 24 19.30 41.87 13.29
C GLN A 24 19.71 42.26 11.86
N ALA A 25 20.71 43.12 11.82
CA ALA A 25 21.22 43.98 10.76
C ALA A 25 21.64 43.31 9.43
N PRO A 26 21.85 44.07 8.36
CA PRO A 26 22.00 43.54 7.00
C PRO A 26 23.36 42.87 6.83
N VAL A 27 23.34 41.63 6.44
CA VAL A 27 24.50 40.88 5.96
C VAL A 27 24.57 41.00 4.44
N GLN A 28 25.77 41.33 3.97
CA GLN A 28 26.19 41.45 2.59
C GLN A 28 25.69 40.28 1.72
N ALA A 29 25.22 40.60 0.52
CA ALA A 29 24.77 39.64 -0.48
C ALA A 29 25.87 38.61 -0.78
N ALA A 30 25.58 37.34 -0.53
CA ALA A 30 26.37 36.23 -1.00
C ALA A 30 26.21 36.09 -2.54
N PRO A 31 27.26 35.68 -3.27
CA PRO A 31 27.18 35.48 -4.70
C PRO A 31 26.09 34.48 -5.05
N ALA A 32 25.42 34.72 -6.18
CA ALA A 32 24.38 33.81 -6.72
C ALA A 32 24.85 32.35 -6.73
N PRO A 33 24.01 31.40 -6.36
CA PRO A 33 24.38 30.00 -6.40
C PRO A 33 24.74 29.65 -7.84
N ALA A 34 25.93 29.03 -8.02
CA ALA A 34 26.34 28.45 -9.27
C ALA A 34 25.24 27.51 -9.77
N ASP A 35 24.97 27.51 -11.07
CA ASP A 35 24.00 26.64 -11.74
C ASP A 35 24.05 25.24 -11.16
N ALA A 36 22.88 24.72 -10.74
CA ALA A 36 22.77 23.34 -10.29
C ALA A 36 23.33 22.41 -11.36
N PRO A 37 24.17 21.42 -10.99
CA PRO A 37 24.73 20.49 -11.97
C PRO A 37 23.59 19.86 -12.76
N SER A 38 23.60 20.05 -14.08
CA SER A 38 22.69 19.38 -14.99
C SER A 38 22.85 17.86 -14.85
N PRO A 39 21.78 17.06 -14.98
CA PRO A 39 21.92 15.61 -15.06
C PRO A 39 22.94 15.30 -16.13
N ALA A 40 23.83 14.33 -15.87
CA ALA A 40 24.78 13.89 -16.86
C ALA A 40 24.00 13.47 -18.10
N SER A 41 24.17 14.21 -19.21
CA SER A 41 23.49 13.95 -20.47
C SER A 41 23.80 12.53 -20.90
N GLY A 42 22.80 11.64 -20.89
CA GLY A 42 22.96 10.31 -21.45
C GLY A 42 23.41 10.44 -22.92
N THR A 43 24.49 9.80 -23.25
CA THR A 43 24.94 9.68 -24.66
C THR A 43 23.80 9.07 -25.47
N ALA A 44 23.51 9.56 -26.65
CA ALA A 44 22.50 9.03 -27.56
C ALA A 44 22.64 7.49 -27.67
N GLY A 45 21.69 6.72 -27.09
CA GLY A 45 21.77 5.26 -26.97
C GLY A 45 21.60 4.75 -25.50
N GLN A 46 21.82 5.55 -24.49
CA GLN A 46 21.58 5.16 -23.10
C GLN A 46 20.08 5.21 -22.77
N ARG A 47 19.55 4.07 -22.30
CA ARG A 47 18.13 3.92 -21.93
C ARG A 47 17.85 4.36 -20.49
N THR A 48 18.87 4.82 -19.76
CA THR A 48 18.79 5.26 -18.35
C THR A 48 19.22 6.72 -18.23
N THR A 49 18.54 7.43 -17.31
CA THR A 49 18.96 8.76 -16.85
C THR A 49 19.63 8.62 -15.49
N THR A 50 20.84 9.15 -15.36
CA THR A 50 21.65 9.03 -14.13
C THR A 50 21.69 10.35 -13.37
N TYR A 51 21.53 10.29 -12.07
CA TYR A 51 21.70 11.42 -11.15
C TYR A 51 22.71 11.03 -10.07
N ASP A 52 23.83 11.75 -10.00
CA ASP A 52 24.84 11.55 -8.98
C ASP A 52 24.38 12.07 -7.62
N ALA A 53 24.96 11.56 -6.52
CA ALA A 53 24.67 12.00 -5.17
C ALA A 53 24.84 13.53 -4.98
N ALA A 54 25.77 14.16 -5.72
CA ALA A 54 26.00 15.59 -5.70
C ALA A 54 24.77 16.41 -6.14
N PHE A 55 23.97 15.90 -7.08
CA PHE A 55 22.73 16.53 -7.52
C PHE A 55 21.75 16.73 -6.33
N PHE A 56 21.70 15.76 -5.41
CA PHE A 56 20.79 15.79 -4.27
C PHE A 56 21.34 16.54 -3.06
N ALA A 57 22.62 16.93 -3.07
CA ALA A 57 23.25 17.59 -1.92
C ALA A 57 22.51 18.88 -1.48
N GLN A 58 21.96 19.61 -2.44
CA GLN A 58 21.15 20.82 -2.17
C GLN A 58 19.91 20.55 -1.33
N TYR A 59 19.35 19.33 -1.39
CA TYR A 59 18.19 18.90 -0.61
C TYR A 59 18.58 18.30 0.74
N ALA A 60 19.88 18.06 0.97
CA ALA A 60 20.43 17.44 2.18
C ALA A 60 19.70 16.16 2.60
N PRO A 61 19.53 15.16 1.71
CA PRO A 61 18.80 13.93 2.00
C PRO A 61 19.45 13.15 3.14
N ARG A 62 18.65 12.44 3.94
CA ARG A 62 19.11 11.59 5.06
C ARG A 62 19.13 10.12 4.68
N THR A 63 18.19 9.72 3.85
CA THR A 63 17.97 8.34 3.44
C THR A 63 17.87 8.24 1.92
N ALA A 64 17.98 7.02 1.40
CA ALA A 64 17.71 6.75 -0.01
C ALA A 64 16.25 7.07 -0.39
N LEU A 65 15.31 6.99 0.56
CA LEU A 65 13.93 7.41 0.34
C LEU A 65 13.86 8.92 0.05
N ASP A 66 14.54 9.74 0.84
CA ASP A 66 14.60 11.19 0.60
C ASP A 66 15.19 11.51 -0.79
N ILE A 67 16.15 10.70 -1.27
CA ILE A 67 16.69 10.79 -2.62
C ILE A 67 15.65 10.38 -3.66
N ALA A 68 15.03 9.20 -3.51
CA ALA A 68 14.05 8.68 -4.47
C ALA A 68 12.87 9.64 -4.68
N GLN A 69 12.41 10.28 -3.62
CA GLN A 69 11.34 11.29 -3.66
C GLN A 69 11.75 12.60 -4.37
N ARG A 70 13.08 12.82 -4.58
CA ARG A 70 13.66 14.01 -5.23
C ARG A 70 14.18 13.73 -6.62
N VAL A 71 14.08 12.51 -7.11
CA VAL A 71 14.47 12.18 -8.48
C VAL A 71 13.53 12.88 -9.45
N PRO A 72 14.05 13.75 -10.33
CA PRO A 72 13.23 14.47 -11.27
C PRO A 72 12.43 13.53 -12.17
N GLY A 73 11.13 13.78 -12.29
CA GLY A 73 10.25 13.01 -13.15
C GLY A 73 9.99 11.57 -12.73
N PHE A 74 10.43 11.15 -11.56
CA PHE A 74 10.16 9.82 -11.02
C PHE A 74 9.02 9.82 -10.01
N THR A 75 8.14 8.85 -10.11
CA THR A 75 7.09 8.60 -9.12
C THR A 75 7.31 7.23 -8.48
N LEU A 76 7.48 7.23 -7.16
CA LEU A 76 7.70 6.01 -6.39
C LEU A 76 6.43 5.16 -6.35
N ASP A 77 6.51 3.94 -6.85
CA ASP A 77 5.51 2.88 -6.69
C ASP A 77 5.99 1.95 -5.56
N LEU A 78 5.24 1.90 -4.49
CA LEU A 78 5.62 1.14 -3.29
C LEU A 78 5.53 -0.38 -3.48
N GLY A 79 4.93 -0.81 -4.59
CA GLY A 79 4.55 -2.22 -4.77
C GLY A 79 3.38 -2.59 -3.86
N ASN A 80 2.51 -3.43 -4.33
CA ASN A 80 1.38 -3.89 -3.53
C ASN A 80 1.63 -5.32 -3.05
N SER A 81 1.97 -5.47 -1.77
CA SER A 81 1.80 -6.76 -1.10
C SER A 81 0.32 -7.12 -0.95
N GLN A 82 -0.57 -6.13 -1.16
CA GLN A 82 -2.02 -6.30 -1.20
C GLN A 82 -2.54 -5.80 -2.56
N SER A 83 -3.40 -6.57 -3.20
CA SER A 83 -4.13 -6.10 -4.38
C SER A 83 -5.10 -4.97 -4.00
N GLY A 84 -5.54 -4.17 -4.96
CA GLY A 84 -6.49 -3.07 -4.72
C GLY A 84 -7.80 -3.46 -4.01
N ASN A 85 -8.05 -4.77 -3.84
CA ASN A 85 -9.17 -5.32 -3.08
C ASN A 85 -8.77 -5.77 -1.65
N GLY A 86 -7.61 -5.35 -1.13
CA GLY A 86 -7.13 -5.77 0.19
C GLY A 86 -6.63 -7.22 0.26
N GLN A 87 -6.49 -7.89 -0.87
CA GLN A 87 -6.02 -9.28 -0.95
C GLN A 87 -4.51 -9.35 -0.87
N ASP A 88 -4.00 -10.26 -0.07
CA ASP A 88 -2.57 -10.54 -0.01
C ASP A 88 -2.09 -11.21 -1.31
N VAL A 89 -1.12 -10.63 -1.97
CA VAL A 89 -0.49 -11.21 -3.16
C VAL A 89 0.45 -12.34 -2.73
N ARG A 90 0.22 -13.56 -3.23
CA ARG A 90 1.08 -14.73 -3.00
C ARG A 90 2.08 -14.90 -4.14
N GLY A 91 3.26 -15.44 -3.83
CA GLY A 91 4.36 -15.46 -4.79
C GLY A 91 5.06 -14.11 -4.93
N PHE A 92 5.98 -14.00 -5.87
CA PHE A 92 6.71 -12.75 -6.13
C PHE A 92 6.03 -11.87 -7.17
N ALA A 93 5.12 -12.38 -7.98
CA ALA A 93 4.47 -11.61 -9.03
C ALA A 93 3.65 -10.44 -8.46
N GLY A 94 3.84 -9.23 -9.01
CA GLY A 94 3.07 -8.03 -8.64
C GLY A 94 3.42 -7.37 -7.30
N THR A 95 4.38 -7.93 -6.55
CA THR A 95 4.81 -7.33 -5.26
C THR A 95 6.01 -6.38 -5.40
N ALA A 96 6.66 -6.33 -6.56
CA ALA A 96 7.75 -5.40 -6.82
C ALA A 96 7.19 -3.99 -7.02
N GLY A 97 7.62 -3.02 -6.21
CA GLY A 97 7.51 -1.60 -6.53
C GLY A 97 8.31 -1.26 -7.79
N ASN A 98 8.68 -0.01 -7.97
CA ASN A 98 9.51 0.40 -9.11
C ASN A 98 10.93 0.81 -8.70
N VAL A 99 11.50 0.13 -7.71
CA VAL A 99 12.88 0.38 -7.25
C VAL A 99 13.65 -0.92 -7.14
N VAL A 100 14.89 -0.87 -7.56
CA VAL A 100 15.92 -1.88 -7.33
C VAL A 100 17.10 -1.29 -6.56
N ILE A 101 17.90 -2.12 -5.95
CA ILE A 101 19.11 -1.73 -5.22
C ILE A 101 20.28 -2.51 -5.80
N ASN A 102 21.30 -1.80 -6.32
CA ASN A 102 22.41 -2.40 -7.06
C ASN A 102 21.93 -3.34 -8.18
N GLY A 103 20.92 -2.92 -8.95
CA GLY A 103 20.34 -3.68 -10.05
C GLY A 103 19.51 -4.90 -9.64
N SER A 104 19.25 -5.09 -8.35
CA SER A 104 18.52 -6.26 -7.84
C SER A 104 17.28 -5.89 -7.06
N ARG A 105 16.21 -6.64 -7.29
CA ARG A 105 15.01 -6.57 -6.46
C ARG A 105 15.32 -6.98 -5.02
N PRO A 106 14.83 -6.24 -3.99
CA PRO A 106 14.83 -6.72 -2.62
C PRO A 106 14.07 -8.05 -2.47
N SER A 107 14.65 -9.04 -1.78
CA SER A 107 14.04 -10.37 -1.59
C SER A 107 13.12 -10.42 -0.36
N THR A 108 12.37 -9.35 -0.11
CA THR A 108 11.38 -9.22 0.98
C THR A 108 9.99 -8.96 0.40
N LYS A 109 8.95 -9.35 1.12
CA LYS A 109 7.53 -9.02 0.87
C LYS A 109 6.88 -8.29 2.05
N ALA A 110 7.38 -8.51 3.25
CA ALA A 110 6.86 -7.89 4.47
C ALA A 110 7.21 -6.39 4.58
N GLU A 111 8.08 -5.90 3.71
CA GLU A 111 8.50 -4.50 3.67
C GLU A 111 8.16 -3.87 2.35
N THR A 112 7.60 -2.67 2.44
CA THR A 112 7.40 -1.79 1.29
C THR A 112 8.72 -1.17 0.84
N VAL A 113 8.76 -0.70 -0.40
CA VAL A 113 9.97 -0.09 -0.99
C VAL A 113 10.41 1.14 -0.21
N ASP A 114 9.49 1.99 0.24
CA ASP A 114 9.78 3.17 1.06
C ASP A 114 10.41 2.79 2.41
N THR A 115 9.90 1.75 3.07
CA THR A 115 10.49 1.22 4.31
C THR A 115 11.93 0.74 4.08
N THR A 116 12.18 0.02 2.99
CA THR A 116 13.53 -0.44 2.61
C THR A 116 14.46 0.75 2.34
N LEU A 117 14.01 1.74 1.56
CA LEU A 117 14.81 2.93 1.22
C LEU A 117 15.06 3.84 2.43
N SER A 118 14.11 3.93 3.37
CA SER A 118 14.27 4.75 4.58
C SER A 118 15.40 4.26 5.51
N ARG A 119 15.79 2.99 5.38
CA ARG A 119 16.86 2.38 6.16
C ARG A 119 18.26 2.52 5.54
N ILE A 120 18.34 2.96 4.28
CA ILE A 120 19.62 3.17 3.59
C ILE A 120 20.03 4.64 3.80
N PRO A 121 21.14 4.92 4.53
CA PRO A 121 21.64 6.28 4.68
C PRO A 121 21.98 6.91 3.33
N ALA A 122 21.59 8.18 3.12
CA ALA A 122 21.81 8.87 1.85
C ALA A 122 23.29 8.96 1.45
N GLN A 123 24.19 9.03 2.45
CA GLN A 123 25.64 9.05 2.20
C GLN A 123 26.16 7.77 1.54
N ARG A 124 25.36 6.70 1.57
CA ARG A 124 25.68 5.43 0.90
C ARG A 124 25.23 5.39 -0.56
N VAL A 125 24.32 6.26 -0.94
CA VAL A 125 23.91 6.35 -2.34
C VAL A 125 24.98 7.08 -3.14
N MET A 126 25.57 6.40 -4.11
CA MET A 126 26.56 6.97 -5.02
C MET A 126 25.87 7.72 -6.16
N ARG A 127 24.84 7.10 -6.72
CA ARG A 127 23.99 7.64 -7.78
C ARG A 127 22.68 6.88 -7.81
N VAL A 128 21.73 7.42 -8.52
CA VAL A 128 20.49 6.72 -8.91
C VAL A 128 20.34 6.75 -10.41
N GLU A 129 19.77 5.68 -10.95
CA GLU A 129 19.54 5.50 -12.38
C GLU A 129 18.07 5.22 -12.63
N VAL A 130 17.43 6.00 -13.50
CA VAL A 130 16.02 5.81 -13.90
C VAL A 130 16.01 5.21 -15.30
N GLY A 131 15.38 4.08 -15.46
CA GLY A 131 15.26 3.41 -16.75
C GLY A 131 13.98 2.58 -16.85
N PRO A 132 13.67 2.06 -18.05
CA PRO A 132 12.49 1.22 -18.23
C PRO A 132 12.65 -0.14 -17.54
N GLY A 133 11.54 -0.73 -17.15
CA GLY A 133 11.50 -1.92 -16.29
C GLY A 133 12.13 -3.18 -16.89
N ASP A 134 12.17 -3.30 -18.21
CA ASP A 134 12.79 -4.44 -18.89
C ASP A 134 14.29 -4.60 -18.61
N LEU A 135 14.97 -3.54 -18.16
CA LEU A 135 16.38 -3.59 -17.74
C LEU A 135 16.59 -4.36 -16.43
N TYR A 136 15.54 -4.56 -15.64
CA TYR A 136 15.62 -5.06 -14.26
C TYR A 136 14.90 -6.40 -14.04
N GLY A 137 14.51 -7.07 -15.14
CA GLY A 137 13.92 -8.40 -15.14
C GLY A 137 12.38 -8.42 -15.15
N SER A 138 11.82 -9.63 -15.18
CA SER A 138 10.41 -9.90 -15.43
C SER A 138 9.46 -9.26 -14.40
N ASP A 139 9.91 -9.08 -13.17
CA ASP A 139 9.10 -8.43 -12.11
C ASP A 139 8.80 -6.95 -12.40
N TYR A 140 9.60 -6.32 -13.27
CA TYR A 140 9.49 -4.91 -13.65
C TYR A 140 9.03 -4.72 -15.09
N ALA A 141 8.85 -5.80 -15.84
CA ALA A 141 8.40 -5.74 -17.23
C ALA A 141 7.06 -4.96 -17.36
N GLY A 142 7.02 -4.03 -18.32
CA GLY A 142 5.86 -3.15 -18.51
C GLY A 142 5.80 -1.93 -17.58
N LYS A 143 6.76 -1.73 -16.67
CA LYS A 143 6.93 -0.46 -15.94
C LYS A 143 7.72 0.52 -16.81
N SER A 144 7.19 1.73 -17.03
CA SER A 144 7.87 2.77 -17.81
C SER A 144 9.13 3.28 -17.12
N GLN A 145 9.14 3.29 -15.78
CA GLN A 145 10.21 3.81 -14.96
C GLN A 145 10.52 2.88 -13.79
N VAL A 146 11.80 2.51 -13.64
CA VAL A 146 12.36 1.83 -12.46
C VAL A 146 13.59 2.60 -12.03
N LEU A 147 13.72 2.82 -10.72
CA LEU A 147 14.85 3.48 -10.09
C LEU A 147 15.83 2.45 -9.57
N ASP A 148 17.08 2.48 -10.04
CA ASP A 148 18.17 1.73 -9.41
C ASP A 148 18.94 2.63 -8.44
N VAL A 149 18.96 2.25 -7.18
CA VAL A 149 19.73 2.91 -6.12
C VAL A 149 21.09 2.24 -6.03
N VAL A 150 22.10 2.86 -6.62
CA VAL A 150 23.46 2.32 -6.65
C VAL A 150 24.24 2.76 -5.41
N LEU A 151 24.63 1.79 -4.59
CA LEU A 151 25.28 2.02 -3.32
C LEU A 151 26.80 2.07 -3.43
N SER A 152 27.42 2.96 -2.64
CA SER A 152 28.88 3.09 -2.53
C SER A 152 29.52 1.81 -2.01
N GLN A 153 30.65 1.44 -2.60
CA GLN A 153 31.49 0.31 -2.21
C GLN A 153 32.46 0.64 -1.04
N ALA A 154 32.50 1.92 -0.60
CA ALA A 154 33.41 2.35 0.46
C ALA A 154 33.11 1.63 1.80
N ALA A 155 34.16 1.17 2.47
CA ALA A 155 34.02 0.58 3.81
C ALA A 155 33.61 1.65 4.85
N GLY A 156 32.86 1.25 5.88
CA GLY A 156 32.46 2.15 6.96
C GLY A 156 31.12 1.77 7.57
N ILE A 157 30.73 2.57 8.56
CA ILE A 157 29.47 2.45 9.30
C ILE A 157 28.69 3.76 9.15
N ASP A 158 27.44 3.66 8.71
CA ASP A 158 26.50 4.78 8.67
C ASP A 158 25.20 4.36 9.32
N ALA A 159 24.61 5.28 10.05
CA ALA A 159 23.35 5.03 10.75
C ALA A 159 22.40 6.21 10.63
N ASN A 160 21.13 5.97 10.81
CA ASN A 160 20.11 7.00 10.96
C ASN A 160 19.17 6.66 12.12
N VAL A 161 18.64 7.71 12.75
CA VAL A 161 17.59 7.62 13.77
C VAL A 161 16.52 8.65 13.42
N THR A 162 15.27 8.23 13.51
CA THR A 162 14.10 9.10 13.39
C THR A 162 13.30 8.98 14.68
N ALA A 163 13.02 10.09 15.34
CA ALA A 163 12.14 10.17 16.50
C ALA A 163 11.00 11.12 16.19
N ALA A 164 9.78 10.70 16.42
CA ALA A 164 8.57 11.46 16.14
C ALA A 164 7.67 11.55 17.36
N ALA A 165 6.99 12.68 17.51
CA ALA A 165 5.92 12.87 18.48
C ALA A 165 4.75 13.58 17.78
N ARG A 166 3.50 13.13 18.02
CA ARG A 166 2.28 13.73 17.46
C ARG A 166 1.28 13.99 18.57
N ARG A 167 0.79 15.22 18.63
CA ARG A 167 -0.26 15.65 19.54
C ARG A 167 -1.60 15.73 18.79
N TRP A 168 -2.58 15.06 19.33
CA TRP A 168 -3.95 15.07 18.85
C TRP A 168 -4.77 16.19 19.51
N SER A 169 -5.90 16.57 18.91
CA SER A 169 -6.84 17.58 19.41
C SER A 169 -7.26 17.34 20.86
N THR A 170 -7.38 16.08 21.29
CA THR A 170 -7.70 15.68 22.66
C THR A 170 -6.55 15.88 23.67
N GLY A 171 -5.39 16.39 23.21
CA GLY A 171 -4.19 16.57 24.04
C GLY A 171 -3.31 15.33 24.20
N TYR A 172 -3.74 14.15 23.72
CA TYR A 172 -2.91 12.96 23.74
C TYR A 172 -1.68 13.10 22.84
N VAL A 173 -0.53 12.62 23.30
CA VAL A 173 0.72 12.61 22.55
C VAL A 173 1.14 11.18 22.26
N ASN A 174 1.29 10.85 20.98
CA ASN A 174 1.86 9.60 20.51
C ASN A 174 3.33 9.80 20.17
N THR A 175 4.18 8.84 20.50
CA THR A 175 5.63 8.87 20.19
C THR A 175 6.03 7.65 19.42
N ASP A 176 6.91 7.82 18.44
CA ASP A 176 7.53 6.74 17.67
C ASP A 176 9.03 6.98 17.52
N ILE A 177 9.79 5.89 17.50
CA ILE A 177 11.23 5.91 17.26
C ILE A 177 11.64 4.74 16.39
N GLN A 178 12.48 5.00 15.41
CA GLN A 178 13.09 3.97 14.57
C GLN A 178 14.54 4.34 14.24
N GLY A 179 15.36 3.31 13.98
CA GLY A 179 16.74 3.51 13.58
C GLY A 179 17.26 2.38 12.73
N SER A 180 18.31 2.68 11.97
CA SER A 180 19.03 1.67 11.18
C SER A 180 20.51 1.96 11.15
N ALA A 181 21.32 0.90 10.96
CA ALA A 181 22.75 0.98 10.75
C ALA A 181 23.15 0.11 9.56
N LEU A 182 23.93 0.67 8.64
CA LEU A 182 24.52 -0.02 7.51
C LEU A 182 26.04 -0.10 7.70
N ILE A 183 26.55 -1.32 7.74
CA ILE A 183 27.96 -1.64 7.97
C ILE A 183 28.52 -2.30 6.70
N ARG A 184 29.57 -1.75 6.14
CA ARG A 184 30.23 -2.33 4.96
C ARG A 184 31.70 -2.64 5.22
N ARG A 185 32.11 -3.84 4.84
CA ARG A 185 33.50 -4.30 4.85
C ARG A 185 33.81 -5.08 3.58
N GLY A 186 34.55 -4.45 2.65
CA GLY A 186 34.81 -5.01 1.34
C GLY A 186 33.50 -5.34 0.58
N PRO A 187 33.34 -6.56 0.07
CA PRO A 187 32.13 -6.97 -0.67
C PRO A 187 30.93 -7.27 0.25
N SER A 188 31.09 -7.22 1.58
CA SER A 188 30.05 -7.55 2.54
C SER A 188 29.35 -6.30 3.05
N THR A 189 28.03 -6.30 3.03
CA THR A 189 27.15 -5.24 3.57
C THR A 189 26.17 -5.85 4.54
N LEU A 190 26.08 -5.30 5.77
CA LEU A 190 25.09 -5.65 6.76
C LEU A 190 24.23 -4.42 7.05
N ASN A 191 22.91 -4.55 6.99
CA ASN A 191 21.97 -3.53 7.43
C ASN A 191 21.12 -4.10 8.57
N ILE A 192 21.01 -3.37 9.68
CA ILE A 192 20.18 -3.74 10.82
C ILE A 192 19.25 -2.57 11.13
N SER A 193 18.00 -2.82 11.44
CA SER A 193 17.02 -1.79 11.79
C SER A 193 16.04 -2.27 12.84
N ALA A 194 15.54 -1.34 13.64
CA ALA A 194 14.49 -1.56 14.61
C ALA A 194 13.63 -0.31 14.78
N GLY A 195 12.37 -0.50 15.19
CA GLY A 195 11.46 0.60 15.45
C GLY A 195 10.32 0.18 16.36
N THR A 196 9.65 1.18 16.96
CA THR A 196 8.50 0.97 17.86
C THR A 196 7.18 0.84 17.12
N GLY A 197 7.04 1.46 15.94
CA GLY A 197 5.85 1.39 15.09
C GLY A 197 4.58 1.80 15.82
N ARG A 198 4.63 2.81 16.68
CA ARG A 198 3.48 3.24 17.46
C ARG A 198 2.67 4.28 16.72
N ASN A 199 1.37 4.04 16.61
CA ASN A 199 0.43 5.02 16.08
C ASN A 199 -0.89 4.94 16.86
N ARG A 200 -1.32 6.05 17.43
CA ARG A 200 -2.64 6.20 18.03
C ARG A 200 -3.42 7.26 17.29
N GLN A 201 -4.64 6.96 16.94
CA GLN A 201 -5.57 7.88 16.31
C GLN A 201 -6.83 7.98 17.16
N LEU A 202 -7.36 9.18 17.26
CA LEU A 202 -8.64 9.45 17.86
C LEU A 202 -9.59 9.92 16.76
N GLU A 203 -10.84 9.50 16.84
CA GLU A 203 -11.86 9.85 15.86
C GLU A 203 -13.18 10.00 16.56
N GLU A 204 -13.84 11.11 16.32
CA GLU A 204 -15.17 11.39 16.83
C GLU A 204 -16.16 11.51 15.68
N GLY A 205 -17.44 11.36 15.98
CA GLY A 205 -18.45 11.54 14.96
C GLY A 205 -19.85 11.14 15.38
N THR A 206 -20.73 11.22 14.41
CA THR A 206 -22.16 10.97 14.60
C THR A 206 -22.68 10.00 13.56
N ASP A 207 -23.72 9.24 13.94
CA ASP A 207 -24.54 8.48 13.01
C ASP A 207 -25.99 8.91 13.16
N SER A 208 -26.72 9.03 12.06
CA SER A 208 -28.17 9.17 12.04
C SER A 208 -28.78 8.04 11.23
N LEU A 209 -29.80 7.39 11.77
CA LEU A 209 -30.51 6.29 11.13
C LEU A 209 -31.97 6.67 10.93
N VAL A 210 -32.42 6.70 9.68
CA VAL A 210 -33.77 7.14 9.27
C VAL A 210 -34.49 5.99 8.57
N ASP A 211 -35.77 5.78 8.87
CA ASP A 211 -36.62 4.87 8.12
C ASP A 211 -37.09 5.58 6.82
N THR A 212 -36.74 5.02 5.68
CA THR A 212 -37.01 5.64 4.37
C THR A 212 -38.49 5.63 4.01
N ALA A 213 -39.32 4.76 4.65
CA ALA A 213 -40.75 4.67 4.34
C ALA A 213 -41.56 5.87 4.87
N ASN A 214 -41.12 6.47 5.98
CA ASN A 214 -41.83 7.57 6.62
C ASN A 214 -40.96 8.78 6.95
N GLY A 215 -39.62 8.71 6.70
CA GLY A 215 -38.67 9.77 7.00
C GLY A 215 -38.38 10.00 8.46
N GLN A 216 -38.82 9.09 9.36
CA GLN A 216 -38.64 9.24 10.79
C GLN A 216 -37.23 8.82 11.22
N LEU A 217 -36.62 9.62 12.11
CA LEU A 217 -35.39 9.26 12.78
C LEU A 217 -35.66 8.06 13.71
N VAL A 218 -34.96 6.95 13.43
CA VAL A 218 -35.02 5.73 14.26
C VAL A 218 -34.05 5.88 15.43
N GLU A 219 -32.83 6.39 15.14
CA GLU A 219 -31.76 6.46 16.11
C GLU A 219 -30.71 7.51 15.70
N TYR A 220 -30.17 8.21 16.68
CA TYR A 220 -29.00 9.06 16.54
C TYR A 220 -27.89 8.55 17.46
N ARG A 221 -26.63 8.57 17.03
CA ARG A 221 -25.48 8.10 17.82
C ARG A 221 -24.38 9.14 17.85
N ARG A 222 -23.75 9.31 19.02
CA ARG A 222 -22.46 9.99 19.14
C ARG A 222 -21.38 8.95 19.39
N LYS A 223 -20.32 8.98 18.58
CA LYS A 223 -19.25 7.99 18.63
C LYS A 223 -17.92 8.63 18.99
N HIS A 224 -17.17 7.91 19.79
CA HIS A 224 -15.79 8.20 20.11
C HIS A 224 -14.96 6.95 19.92
N ASN A 225 -13.97 7.01 19.03
CA ASN A 225 -13.09 5.90 18.66
C ASN A 225 -11.66 6.20 19.08
N SER A 226 -11.02 5.26 19.74
CA SER A 226 -9.59 5.27 20.01
C SER A 226 -8.93 4.06 19.36
N TYR A 227 -8.15 4.30 18.30
CA TYR A 227 -7.38 3.29 17.58
C TYR A 227 -5.94 3.32 18.08
N PHE A 228 -5.37 2.16 18.39
CA PHE A 228 -3.99 2.05 18.82
C PHE A 228 -3.28 0.92 18.08
N ASN A 229 -2.39 1.27 17.14
CA ASN A 229 -1.51 0.35 16.44
C ASN A 229 -0.15 0.31 17.13
N LYS A 230 0.41 -0.89 17.29
CA LYS A 230 1.77 -1.15 17.72
C LYS A 230 2.37 -2.16 16.77
N ASP A 231 3.31 -1.70 15.96
CA ASP A 231 3.99 -2.49 14.94
C ASP A 231 5.52 -2.47 15.17
N PRO A 232 6.01 -2.81 16.39
CA PRO A 232 7.44 -2.85 16.62
C PRO A 232 8.08 -3.89 15.71
N PHE A 233 9.29 -3.60 15.26
CA PHE A 233 9.99 -4.52 14.38
C PHE A 233 11.50 -4.56 14.68
N VAL A 234 12.09 -5.69 14.36
CA VAL A 234 13.52 -5.86 14.16
C VAL A 234 13.72 -6.51 12.80
N ALA A 235 14.58 -5.92 11.97
CA ALA A 235 14.88 -6.43 10.65
C ALA A 235 16.39 -6.34 10.38
N GLY A 236 16.89 -7.27 9.56
CA GLY A 236 18.27 -7.30 9.13
C GLY A 236 18.41 -7.82 7.71
N SER A 237 19.39 -7.31 6.99
CA SER A 237 19.80 -7.87 5.71
C SER A 237 21.31 -7.93 5.61
N TRP A 238 21.81 -9.01 5.02
CA TRP A 238 23.23 -9.20 4.74
C TRP A 238 23.42 -9.52 3.28
N ALA A 239 24.37 -8.85 2.64
CA ALA A 239 24.72 -9.06 1.25
C ALA A 239 26.23 -9.27 1.10
N LEU A 240 26.61 -10.25 0.29
CA LEU A 240 27.97 -10.46 -0.20
C LEU A 240 27.96 -10.31 -1.72
N GLU A 241 28.47 -9.18 -2.21
CA GLU A 241 28.43 -8.82 -3.64
C GLU A 241 29.86 -8.71 -4.19
N ARG A 242 30.19 -9.57 -5.16
CA ARG A 242 31.51 -9.62 -5.85
C ARG A 242 31.37 -9.29 -7.35
N GLY A 243 30.27 -8.65 -7.73
CA GLY A 243 29.85 -8.32 -9.08
C GLY A 243 28.32 -8.46 -9.20
N SER A 244 27.74 -7.99 -10.28
CA SER A 244 26.30 -8.10 -10.55
C SER A 244 25.84 -9.56 -10.71
N ASP A 245 26.76 -10.42 -11.19
CA ASP A 245 26.53 -11.86 -11.45
C ASP A 245 27.01 -12.79 -10.32
N LYS A 246 27.59 -12.26 -9.23
CA LYS A 246 28.12 -13.04 -8.07
C LYS A 246 27.67 -12.42 -6.75
N ALA A 247 26.47 -12.77 -6.31
CA ALA A 247 25.91 -12.24 -5.08
C ALA A 247 25.27 -13.35 -4.23
N ILE A 248 25.28 -13.12 -2.91
CA ILE A 248 24.45 -13.84 -1.91
C ILE A 248 23.80 -12.75 -1.07
N ARG A 249 22.49 -12.81 -0.88
CA ARG A 249 21.74 -11.90 -0.02
C ARG A 249 20.83 -12.68 0.89
N LEU A 250 20.78 -12.28 2.16
CA LEU A 250 19.90 -12.83 3.17
C LEU A 250 19.17 -11.67 3.85
N ASN A 251 17.92 -11.85 4.19
CA ASN A 251 17.12 -10.88 4.95
C ASN A 251 16.20 -11.59 5.92
N GLY A 252 15.88 -10.91 7.01
CA GLY A 252 14.91 -11.38 7.99
C GLY A 252 14.22 -10.23 8.67
N ARG A 253 12.95 -10.44 9.04
CA ARG A 253 12.12 -9.50 9.79
C ARG A 253 11.27 -10.24 10.81
N TRP A 254 11.19 -9.68 11.99
CA TRP A 254 10.24 -10.04 13.03
C TRP A 254 9.44 -8.81 13.42
N GLN A 255 8.11 -8.92 13.39
CA GLN A 255 7.19 -7.83 13.68
C GLN A 255 5.99 -8.35 14.47
N PRO A 256 5.97 -8.19 15.80
CA PRO A 256 4.84 -8.55 16.66
C PRO A 256 3.76 -7.44 16.63
N SER A 257 3.01 -7.35 15.54
CA SER A 257 1.96 -6.35 15.36
C SER A 257 0.79 -6.54 16.31
N SER A 258 0.21 -5.44 16.75
CA SER A 258 -1.06 -5.43 17.46
C SER A 258 -1.90 -4.19 17.13
N PHE A 259 -3.22 -4.39 17.18
CA PHE A 259 -4.21 -3.34 17.00
C PHE A 259 -5.24 -3.43 18.12
N ASP A 260 -5.56 -2.31 18.73
CA ASP A 260 -6.63 -2.18 19.71
C ASP A 260 -7.56 -1.03 19.29
N LEU A 261 -8.87 -1.28 19.22
CA LEU A 261 -9.93 -0.29 19.06
C LEU A 261 -10.80 -0.29 20.29
N PHE A 262 -11.03 0.88 20.85
CA PHE A 262 -12.07 1.13 21.84
C PHE A 262 -13.05 2.16 21.30
N GLN A 263 -14.28 1.76 21.07
CA GLN A 263 -15.37 2.63 20.62
C GLN A 263 -16.45 2.72 21.68
N THR A 264 -16.87 3.92 21.98
CA THR A 264 -18.10 4.23 22.74
C THR A 264 -19.12 4.83 21.80
N ASN A 265 -20.36 4.36 21.90
CA ASN A 265 -21.51 4.88 21.18
C ASN A 265 -22.54 5.32 22.21
N ARG A 266 -22.80 6.62 22.31
CA ARG A 266 -23.99 7.11 23.02
C ARG A 266 -25.15 7.12 22.04
N VAL A 267 -26.13 6.29 22.32
CA VAL A 267 -27.25 5.99 21.44
C VAL A 267 -28.49 6.70 21.94
N PHE A 268 -29.15 7.46 21.06
CA PHE A 268 -30.38 8.20 21.30
C PHE A 268 -31.48 7.60 20.42
N PRO A 269 -32.11 6.48 20.84
CA PRO A 269 -33.18 5.86 20.06
C PRO A 269 -34.49 6.63 20.23
N THR A 270 -35.26 6.78 19.16
CA THR A 270 -36.55 7.47 19.20
C THR A 270 -37.53 6.73 20.08
N GLY A 271 -38.09 7.41 21.07
CA GLY A 271 -39.10 6.85 21.99
C GLY A 271 -38.58 5.82 23.01
N LYS A 272 -37.22 5.71 23.16
CA LYS A 272 -36.61 4.80 24.16
C LYS A 272 -35.54 5.55 24.96
N PRO A 273 -35.16 5.03 26.16
CA PRO A 273 -34.11 5.62 26.97
C PRO A 273 -32.76 5.66 26.25
N VAL A 274 -31.99 6.72 26.52
CA VAL A 274 -30.59 6.86 26.03
C VAL A 274 -29.73 5.81 26.71
N HIS A 275 -28.78 5.24 25.96
CA HIS A 275 -27.86 4.24 26.48
C HIS A 275 -26.48 4.31 25.80
N ASP A 276 -25.49 3.68 26.41
CA ASP A 276 -24.14 3.56 25.86
C ASP A 276 -23.87 2.13 25.43
N ASP A 277 -23.29 1.99 24.21
CA ASP A 277 -22.77 0.74 23.69
C ASP A 277 -21.26 0.82 23.51
N ASN A 278 -20.57 -0.32 23.56
CA ASN A 278 -19.14 -0.40 23.27
C ASN A 278 -18.85 -1.40 22.18
N LEU A 279 -17.88 -1.04 21.32
CA LEU A 279 -17.18 -1.98 20.45
C LEU A 279 -15.71 -2.02 20.86
N ILE A 280 -15.22 -3.21 21.17
CA ILE A 280 -13.82 -3.46 21.53
C ILE A 280 -13.25 -4.44 20.52
N GLN A 281 -12.13 -4.08 19.90
CA GLN A 281 -11.40 -4.97 19.00
C GLN A 281 -9.95 -5.05 19.48
N ARG A 282 -9.43 -6.26 19.60
CA ARG A 282 -8.05 -6.52 20.01
C ARG A 282 -7.45 -7.56 19.09
N TYR A 283 -6.50 -7.12 18.24
CA TYR A 283 -5.84 -7.98 17.28
C TYR A 283 -4.38 -8.14 17.64
N ARG A 284 -3.88 -9.37 17.57
CA ARG A 284 -2.48 -9.73 17.78
C ARG A 284 -2.03 -10.50 16.56
N ASP A 285 -1.02 -9.98 15.87
CA ASP A 285 -0.68 -10.40 14.52
C ASP A 285 0.85 -10.44 14.29
N PRO A 286 1.59 -11.31 15.03
CA PRO A 286 3.02 -11.46 14.85
C PRO A 286 3.34 -12.07 13.48
N VAL A 287 4.32 -11.47 12.79
CA VAL A 287 4.85 -11.89 11.51
C VAL A 287 6.34 -12.16 11.62
N ILE A 288 6.79 -13.29 11.06
CA ILE A 288 8.20 -13.59 10.83
C ILE A 288 8.38 -13.83 9.34
N GLU A 289 9.36 -13.16 8.74
CA GLU A 289 9.77 -13.37 7.36
C GLU A 289 11.27 -13.63 7.30
N LEU A 290 11.67 -14.63 6.51
CA LEU A 290 13.05 -14.93 6.15
C LEU A 290 13.13 -15.06 4.64
N GLY A 291 14.10 -14.40 4.02
CA GLY A 291 14.30 -14.44 2.58
C GLY A 291 15.78 -14.40 2.21
N GLY A 292 16.05 -14.69 0.95
CA GLY A 292 17.39 -14.54 0.42
C GLY A 292 17.49 -14.93 -1.04
N ASP A 293 18.60 -14.58 -1.64
CA ASP A 293 18.91 -14.95 -3.01
C ASP A 293 20.39 -15.26 -3.21
N VAL A 294 20.66 -16.09 -4.21
CA VAL A 294 22.00 -16.43 -4.68
C VAL A 294 22.02 -16.23 -6.19
N THR A 295 22.97 -15.41 -6.67
CA THR A 295 23.24 -15.20 -8.09
C THR A 295 24.62 -15.73 -8.45
N ARG A 296 24.74 -16.46 -9.57
CA ARG A 296 25.98 -17.00 -10.10
C ARG A 296 26.01 -16.87 -11.62
N PRO A 297 27.19 -16.65 -12.23
CA PRO A 297 27.35 -16.70 -13.67
C PRO A 297 27.09 -18.12 -14.19
N LEU A 298 26.36 -18.25 -15.28
CA LEU A 298 26.09 -19.51 -15.97
C LEU A 298 25.86 -19.26 -17.47
N ALA A 299 26.60 -19.96 -18.35
CA ALA A 299 26.40 -19.94 -19.80
C ALA A 299 26.27 -18.52 -20.39
N GLU A 300 27.24 -17.66 -20.14
CA GLU A 300 27.30 -16.24 -20.55
C GLU A 300 26.10 -15.40 -20.08
N GLY A 301 25.41 -15.87 -19.08
CA GLY A 301 24.32 -15.22 -18.38
C GLY A 301 24.48 -15.38 -16.89
N ALA A 302 23.41 -15.12 -16.14
CA ALA A 302 23.33 -15.28 -14.69
C ALA A 302 22.15 -16.17 -14.30
N ILE A 303 22.42 -17.14 -13.43
CA ILE A 303 21.38 -17.91 -12.76
C ILE A 303 21.14 -17.33 -11.37
N LYS A 304 19.88 -17.10 -11.03
CA LYS A 304 19.47 -16.58 -9.73
C LYS A 304 18.44 -17.50 -9.10
N PHE A 305 18.71 -17.90 -7.84
CA PHE A 305 17.75 -18.58 -7.00
C PHE A 305 17.30 -17.63 -5.90
N VAL A 306 15.98 -17.48 -5.71
CA VAL A 306 15.38 -16.67 -4.64
C VAL A 306 14.49 -17.58 -3.80
N ALA A 307 14.58 -17.46 -2.48
CA ALA A 307 13.69 -18.14 -1.55
C ALA A 307 13.13 -17.16 -0.50
N LEU A 308 11.88 -17.41 -0.09
CA LEU A 308 11.20 -16.65 0.95
C LEU A 308 10.32 -17.59 1.77
N ALA A 309 10.29 -17.38 3.09
CA ALA A 309 9.35 -18.02 3.99
C ALA A 309 8.75 -16.99 4.93
N THR A 310 7.42 -16.94 5.00
CA THR A 310 6.66 -16.05 5.88
C THR A 310 5.74 -16.90 6.77
N ARG A 311 5.73 -16.59 8.05
CA ARG A 311 4.78 -17.14 9.01
C ARG A 311 4.07 -16.02 9.75
N ARG A 312 2.75 -16.09 9.78
CA ARG A 312 1.87 -15.14 10.45
C ARG A 312 0.89 -15.90 11.33
N LYS A 313 0.78 -15.50 12.59
CA LYS A 313 -0.20 -16.06 13.52
C LYS A 313 -1.06 -14.93 14.06
N ARG A 314 -2.33 -14.92 13.70
CA ARG A 314 -3.26 -13.86 14.06
C ARG A 314 -4.28 -14.37 15.06
N THR A 315 -4.58 -13.55 16.06
CA THR A 315 -5.68 -13.76 17.00
C THR A 315 -6.44 -12.45 17.13
N ASP A 316 -7.74 -12.48 16.81
CA ASP A 316 -8.65 -11.34 16.90
C ASP A 316 -9.69 -11.62 17.97
N LEU A 317 -9.96 -10.61 18.79
CA LEU A 317 -11.10 -10.56 19.71
C LEU A 317 -11.92 -9.33 19.34
N ASP A 318 -13.19 -9.55 18.99
CA ASP A 318 -14.20 -8.53 18.73
C ASP A 318 -15.32 -8.68 19.75
N GLN A 319 -15.66 -7.60 20.47
CA GLN A 319 -16.76 -7.58 21.43
C GLN A 319 -17.66 -6.37 21.17
N TYR A 320 -18.94 -6.60 20.97
CA TYR A 320 -19.96 -5.56 20.96
C TYR A 320 -20.85 -5.75 22.17
N ILE A 321 -20.93 -4.74 23.04
CA ILE A 321 -21.64 -4.78 24.32
C ILE A 321 -22.70 -3.70 24.29
N ARG A 322 -23.97 -4.10 24.41
CA ARG A 322 -25.11 -3.19 24.62
C ARG A 322 -25.37 -3.00 26.11
N ARG A 323 -25.84 -1.82 26.47
CA ARG A 323 -26.11 -1.49 27.86
C ARG A 323 -27.51 -0.90 28.05
N ASN A 324 -27.98 -0.93 29.30
CA ASN A 324 -29.12 -0.17 29.78
C ASN A 324 -28.56 1.03 30.55
N GLY A 325 -28.83 2.25 30.07
CA GLY A 325 -28.37 3.49 30.69
C GLY A 325 -26.95 3.91 30.29
N LEU A 326 -26.45 4.93 30.97
CA LEU A 326 -25.19 5.60 30.67
C LEU A 326 -24.05 5.02 31.51
N LEU A 327 -22.84 4.91 30.88
CA LEU A 327 -21.64 4.36 31.55
C LEU A 327 -21.31 5.13 32.85
N GLU A 328 -21.40 6.45 32.83
CA GLU A 328 -21.15 7.31 33.98
C GLU A 328 -22.18 7.14 35.12
N GLU A 329 -23.34 6.56 34.84
CA GLU A 329 -24.42 6.28 35.80
C GLU A 329 -24.43 4.81 36.26
N GLY A 330 -23.43 4.02 35.91
CA GLY A 330 -23.32 2.62 36.27
C GLY A 330 -24.19 1.68 35.44
N ALA A 331 -24.28 1.94 34.12
CA ALA A 331 -25.06 1.14 33.17
C ALA A 331 -24.81 -0.37 33.29
N THR A 332 -25.88 -1.16 33.29
CA THR A 332 -25.82 -2.62 33.28
C THR A 332 -25.69 -3.17 31.85
N VAL A 333 -25.12 -4.36 31.70
CA VAL A 333 -25.09 -5.05 30.42
C VAL A 333 -26.50 -5.46 30.00
N ASN A 334 -26.83 -5.24 28.71
CA ASN A 334 -28.10 -5.67 28.10
C ASN A 334 -27.83 -6.70 26.98
N GLY A 335 -26.70 -7.35 27.04
CA GLY A 335 -26.27 -8.35 26.06
C GLY A 335 -25.30 -7.83 25.03
N GLY A 336 -25.04 -8.65 24.02
CA GLY A 336 -24.06 -8.32 22.97
C GLY A 336 -23.59 -9.51 22.17
N PHE A 337 -22.41 -9.36 21.60
CA PHE A 337 -21.74 -10.42 20.84
C PHE A 337 -20.25 -10.42 21.13
N GLU A 338 -19.65 -11.61 21.12
CA GLU A 338 -18.20 -11.80 21.19
C GLU A 338 -17.75 -12.74 20.10
N GLN A 339 -16.75 -12.34 19.32
CA GLN A 339 -16.12 -13.18 18.29
C GLN A 339 -14.65 -13.31 18.56
N THR A 340 -14.14 -14.52 18.51
CA THR A 340 -12.71 -14.81 18.50
C THR A 340 -12.35 -15.48 17.18
N THR A 341 -11.32 -14.93 16.48
CA THR A 341 -10.75 -15.53 15.28
C THR A 341 -9.31 -15.91 15.56
N ARG A 342 -8.92 -17.14 15.19
CA ARG A 342 -7.55 -17.64 15.27
C ARG A 342 -7.11 -18.13 13.90
N ALA A 343 -6.16 -17.39 13.30
CA ALA A 343 -5.66 -17.70 11.97
C ALA A 343 -4.15 -17.95 12.00
N GLN A 344 -3.69 -19.02 11.38
CA GLN A 344 -2.28 -19.25 11.10
C GLN A 344 -2.07 -19.34 9.61
N ARG A 345 -1.24 -18.44 9.08
CA ARG A 345 -0.91 -18.38 7.66
C ARG A 345 0.58 -18.57 7.45
N ASN A 346 0.93 -19.46 6.51
CA ASN A 346 2.31 -19.68 6.11
C ASN A 346 2.42 -19.58 4.59
N GLU A 347 3.52 -19.02 4.12
CA GLU A 347 3.90 -18.97 2.72
C GLU A 347 5.36 -19.38 2.59
N THR A 348 5.67 -20.25 1.64
CA THR A 348 7.04 -20.59 1.25
C THR A 348 7.14 -20.52 -0.25
N ILE A 349 8.12 -19.77 -0.77
CA ILE A 349 8.31 -19.52 -2.20
C ILE A 349 9.75 -19.86 -2.56
N GLY A 350 9.95 -20.50 -3.71
CA GLY A 350 11.25 -20.65 -4.35
C GLY A 350 11.13 -20.26 -5.83
N ARG A 351 12.05 -19.45 -6.33
CA ARG A 351 12.14 -19.07 -7.75
C ARG A 351 13.55 -19.28 -8.26
N LEU A 352 13.66 -19.93 -9.39
CA LEU A 352 14.88 -20.07 -10.18
C LEU A 352 14.71 -19.33 -11.50
N SER A 353 15.66 -18.48 -11.86
CA SER A 353 15.67 -17.79 -13.15
C SER A 353 17.05 -17.78 -13.76
N TRP A 354 17.13 -17.80 -15.08
CA TRP A 354 18.33 -17.61 -15.86
C TRP A 354 18.11 -16.42 -16.81
N THR A 355 19.04 -15.49 -16.79
CA THR A 355 19.00 -14.25 -17.59
C THR A 355 20.25 -14.15 -18.46
N ARG A 356 20.08 -13.72 -19.71
CA ARG A 356 21.17 -13.39 -20.60
C ARG A 356 20.83 -12.15 -21.43
N SER A 357 21.69 -11.13 -21.35
CA SER A 357 21.43 -9.83 -21.97
C SER A 357 21.55 -9.85 -23.50
N ASN A 358 22.30 -10.79 -24.05
CA ASN A 358 22.48 -10.96 -25.49
C ASN A 358 22.55 -12.44 -25.88
N LEU A 359 21.41 -12.98 -26.29
CA LEU A 359 21.27 -14.29 -26.92
C LEU A 359 20.70 -14.09 -28.33
N LEU A 360 21.53 -14.27 -29.37
CA LEU A 360 21.14 -14.03 -30.76
C LEU A 360 20.60 -12.61 -31.02
N GLY A 361 21.17 -11.59 -30.39
CA GLY A 361 20.73 -10.19 -30.50
C GLY A 361 19.47 -9.84 -29.69
N MET A 362 19.05 -10.71 -28.77
CA MET A 362 17.89 -10.53 -27.92
C MET A 362 18.29 -10.66 -26.44
N SER A 363 17.61 -9.95 -25.56
CA SER A 363 17.62 -10.25 -24.13
C SER A 363 16.68 -11.41 -23.84
N PHE A 364 17.09 -12.30 -22.95
CA PHE A 364 16.35 -13.53 -22.64
C PHE A 364 16.30 -13.75 -21.12
N GLU A 365 15.13 -14.11 -20.64
CA GLU A 365 14.92 -14.60 -19.27
C GLU A 365 13.98 -15.81 -19.29
N ALA A 366 14.36 -16.87 -18.61
CA ALA A 366 13.50 -18.03 -18.37
C ALA A 366 13.57 -18.41 -16.89
N GLY A 367 12.46 -18.88 -16.34
CA GLY A 367 12.43 -19.27 -14.94
C GLY A 367 11.23 -20.11 -14.54
N ALA A 368 11.32 -20.57 -13.29
CA ALA A 368 10.25 -21.31 -12.63
C ALA A 368 10.10 -20.83 -11.19
N GLU A 369 8.86 -20.71 -10.74
CA GLU A 369 8.49 -20.40 -9.35
C GLU A 369 7.63 -21.54 -8.80
N ALA A 370 7.87 -21.91 -7.55
CA ALA A 370 7.01 -22.78 -6.77
C ALA A 370 6.64 -22.09 -5.46
N ALA A 371 5.36 -22.13 -5.10
CA ALA A 371 4.86 -21.58 -3.85
C ALA A 371 3.95 -22.59 -3.14
N TYR A 372 4.12 -22.68 -1.82
CA TYR A 372 3.24 -23.42 -0.94
C TYR A 372 2.64 -22.48 0.10
N ASN A 373 1.32 -22.37 0.07
CA ASN A 373 0.55 -21.47 0.91
C ASN A 373 -0.41 -22.28 1.78
N THR A 374 -0.54 -21.90 3.06
CA THR A 374 -1.54 -22.45 3.96
C THR A 374 -2.24 -21.36 4.76
N LEU A 375 -3.52 -21.56 5.03
CA LEU A 375 -4.29 -20.85 6.06
C LEU A 375 -5.05 -21.90 6.87
N ASP A 376 -4.82 -21.92 8.18
CA ASP A 376 -5.67 -22.60 9.15
C ASP A 376 -6.42 -21.51 9.92
N ASP A 377 -7.76 -21.52 9.88
CA ASP A 377 -8.57 -20.46 10.48
C ASP A 377 -9.76 -21.06 11.23
N GLN A 378 -10.01 -20.49 12.41
CA GLN A 378 -11.12 -20.85 13.29
C GLN A 378 -11.80 -19.59 13.80
N VAL A 379 -13.14 -19.56 13.70
CA VAL A 379 -14.00 -18.47 14.18
C VAL A 379 -14.98 -19.03 15.20
N ASP A 380 -15.01 -18.44 16.38
CA ASP A 380 -16.01 -18.71 17.42
C ASP A 380 -16.83 -17.45 17.67
N LEU A 381 -18.13 -17.48 17.43
CA LEU A 381 -19.08 -16.38 17.67
C LEU A 381 -20.05 -16.76 18.78
N PHE A 382 -20.23 -15.85 19.73
CA PHE A 382 -21.16 -15.99 20.84
C PHE A 382 -22.11 -14.80 20.93
N ALA A 383 -23.36 -15.04 21.17
CA ALA A 383 -24.28 -14.06 21.73
C ALA A 383 -24.07 -14.01 23.24
N VAL A 384 -24.08 -12.81 23.81
CA VAL A 384 -23.93 -12.57 25.26
C VAL A 384 -25.25 -12.00 25.74
N ASP A 385 -25.82 -12.59 26.81
CA ASP A 385 -27.05 -12.11 27.39
C ASP A 385 -26.81 -11.00 28.45
N GLU A 386 -27.88 -10.58 29.12
CA GLU A 386 -27.82 -9.55 30.15
C GLU A 386 -27.10 -9.97 31.45
N HIS A 387 -26.91 -11.27 31.67
CA HIS A 387 -26.18 -11.83 32.81
C HIS A 387 -24.69 -12.11 32.45
N GLY A 388 -24.30 -11.90 31.19
CA GLY A 388 -22.94 -12.20 30.67
C GLY A 388 -22.74 -13.65 30.25
N GLU A 389 -23.82 -14.48 30.23
CA GLU A 389 -23.78 -15.85 29.76
C GLU A 389 -23.61 -15.87 28.23
N LYS A 390 -22.78 -16.80 27.76
CA LYS A 390 -22.39 -16.91 26.33
C LYS A 390 -23.06 -18.11 25.68
N VAL A 391 -23.87 -17.85 24.67
CA VAL A 391 -24.50 -18.85 23.82
C VAL A 391 -23.84 -18.82 22.44
N ARG A 392 -23.35 -19.98 21.97
CA ARG A 392 -22.71 -20.07 20.67
C ARG A 392 -23.70 -19.77 19.54
N VAL A 393 -23.26 -18.94 18.59
CA VAL A 393 -23.98 -18.66 17.35
C VAL A 393 -23.40 -19.51 16.24
N ASP A 394 -24.25 -20.30 15.58
CA ASP A 394 -23.84 -21.09 14.45
C ASP A 394 -23.52 -20.21 13.23
N LEU A 395 -22.31 -20.32 12.72
CA LEU A 395 -21.90 -19.77 11.43
C LEU A 395 -21.86 -20.88 10.38
N PRO A 396 -22.09 -20.58 9.09
CA PRO A 396 -22.05 -21.61 8.04
C PRO A 396 -20.73 -22.38 7.97
N ILE A 397 -19.61 -21.69 8.16
CA ILE A 397 -18.26 -22.26 8.19
C ILE A 397 -17.47 -21.58 9.30
N THR A 398 -17.12 -22.34 10.33
CA THR A 398 -16.37 -21.85 11.50
C THR A 398 -14.91 -22.28 11.50
N ASN A 399 -14.60 -23.37 10.79
CA ASN A 399 -13.26 -23.96 10.75
C ASN A 399 -12.92 -24.38 9.31
N ALA A 400 -11.82 -23.84 8.79
CA ALA A 400 -11.32 -24.23 7.49
C ALA A 400 -9.80 -24.21 7.42
N THR A 401 -9.24 -25.22 6.78
CA THR A 401 -7.85 -25.28 6.37
C THR A 401 -7.79 -25.15 4.85
N VAL A 402 -7.11 -24.10 4.37
CA VAL A 402 -6.86 -23.85 2.95
C VAL A 402 -5.40 -24.14 2.66
N LYS A 403 -5.13 -24.97 1.64
CA LYS A 403 -3.79 -25.30 1.16
C LYS A 403 -3.71 -25.06 -0.33
N GLU A 404 -2.68 -24.35 -0.78
CA GLU A 404 -2.40 -24.10 -2.19
C GLU A 404 -0.98 -24.54 -2.53
N LYS A 405 -0.86 -25.39 -3.56
CA LYS A 405 0.40 -25.71 -4.23
C LYS A 405 0.37 -25.04 -5.59
N ARG A 406 1.19 -24.01 -5.77
CA ARG A 406 1.25 -23.21 -7.00
C ARG A 406 2.60 -23.39 -7.66
N GLY A 407 2.60 -23.50 -8.98
CA GLY A 407 3.79 -23.47 -9.81
C GLY A 407 3.57 -22.54 -11.00
N GLU A 408 4.64 -21.86 -11.41
CA GLU A 408 4.64 -20.99 -12.59
C GLU A 408 5.94 -21.19 -13.35
N ILE A 409 5.86 -21.37 -14.66
CA ILE A 409 7.01 -21.34 -15.57
C ILE A 409 6.85 -20.14 -16.50
N TYR A 410 7.95 -19.50 -16.86
CA TYR A 410 7.89 -18.32 -17.71
C TYR A 410 9.11 -18.18 -18.61
N VAL A 411 8.89 -17.52 -19.74
CA VAL A 411 9.92 -17.08 -20.68
C VAL A 411 9.59 -15.67 -21.12
N ASN A 412 10.60 -14.78 -21.09
CA ASN A 412 10.54 -13.41 -21.58
C ASN A 412 11.69 -13.18 -22.57
N VAL A 413 11.38 -12.49 -23.66
CA VAL A 413 12.33 -12.16 -24.73
C VAL A 413 12.14 -10.69 -25.08
N GLY A 414 13.26 -9.95 -25.21
CA GLY A 414 13.24 -8.56 -25.63
C GLY A 414 14.22 -8.30 -26.78
N LYS A 415 13.78 -7.52 -27.76
CA LYS A 415 14.58 -7.18 -28.95
C LYS A 415 14.50 -5.70 -29.27
N ASN A 416 15.66 -5.07 -29.43
CA ASN A 416 15.72 -3.75 -30.05
C ASN A 416 15.48 -3.90 -31.55
N LEU A 417 14.34 -3.41 -32.05
CA LEU A 417 14.02 -3.39 -33.48
C LEU A 417 14.74 -2.24 -34.20
N SER A 418 14.96 -1.14 -33.45
CA SER A 418 15.78 0.00 -33.86
C SER A 418 16.37 0.68 -32.61
N PRO A 419 17.24 1.68 -32.70
CA PRO A 419 17.66 2.46 -31.54
C PRO A 419 16.54 3.15 -30.75
N ALA A 420 15.42 3.42 -31.44
CA ALA A 420 14.26 4.09 -30.87
C ALA A 420 13.09 3.15 -30.53
N LEU A 421 13.16 1.87 -30.91
CA LEU A 421 12.03 0.95 -30.80
C LEU A 421 12.46 -0.41 -30.26
N ARG A 422 11.85 -0.82 -29.16
CA ARG A 422 12.06 -2.14 -28.54
C ARG A 422 10.75 -2.88 -28.38
N LEU A 423 10.78 -4.16 -28.59
CA LEU A 423 9.66 -5.09 -28.36
C LEU A 423 10.07 -6.11 -27.31
N ASP A 424 9.28 -6.24 -26.25
CA ASP A 424 9.39 -7.25 -25.19
C ASP A 424 8.14 -8.11 -25.18
N GLY A 425 8.30 -9.42 -25.16
CA GLY A 425 7.21 -10.37 -25.10
C GLY A 425 7.49 -11.49 -24.12
N GLY A 426 6.45 -11.98 -23.47
CA GLY A 426 6.56 -13.05 -22.51
C GLY A 426 5.33 -13.94 -22.44
N ILE A 427 5.54 -15.16 -21.95
CA ILE A 427 4.51 -16.13 -21.68
C ILE A 427 4.79 -16.74 -20.31
N ASN A 428 3.78 -16.66 -19.42
CA ASN A 428 3.79 -17.33 -18.14
C ASN A 428 2.69 -18.41 -18.16
N TYR A 429 3.01 -19.60 -17.69
CA TYR A 429 2.03 -20.66 -17.46
C TYR A 429 1.99 -20.99 -15.98
N GLU A 430 0.84 -20.72 -15.37
CA GLU A 430 0.58 -20.98 -13.95
C GLU A 430 -0.34 -22.19 -13.79
N PHE A 431 -0.01 -23.03 -12.82
CA PHE A 431 -0.90 -24.07 -12.33
C PHE A 431 -0.98 -23.98 -10.80
N SER A 432 -2.16 -24.19 -10.25
CA SER A 432 -2.42 -24.15 -8.82
C SER A 432 -3.38 -25.28 -8.44
N ASN A 433 -3.03 -26.08 -7.43
CA ASN A 433 -3.96 -26.97 -6.76
C ASN A 433 -4.37 -26.35 -5.44
N LEU A 434 -5.64 -26.01 -5.32
CA LEU A 434 -6.26 -25.41 -4.15
C LEU A 434 -7.14 -26.45 -3.46
N LYS A 435 -6.84 -26.74 -2.20
CA LYS A 435 -7.60 -27.66 -1.36
C LYS A 435 -8.14 -26.93 -0.13
N VAL A 436 -9.44 -27.03 0.09
CA VAL A 436 -10.15 -26.57 1.29
C VAL A 436 -10.65 -27.78 2.04
N SER A 437 -10.49 -27.82 3.34
CA SER A 437 -10.94 -28.87 4.26
C SER A 437 -11.41 -28.27 5.57
N GLY A 438 -12.19 -29.02 6.35
CA GLY A 438 -12.88 -28.55 7.55
C GLY A 438 -14.39 -28.61 7.30
N ASP A 439 -15.11 -27.56 7.70
CA ASP A 439 -16.56 -27.44 7.52
C ASP A 439 -16.93 -27.27 6.03
N ALA A 440 -16.05 -26.69 5.22
CA ALA A 440 -16.15 -26.64 3.76
C ALA A 440 -15.15 -27.59 3.11
N LYS A 441 -15.48 -28.10 1.92
CA LYS A 441 -14.62 -28.99 1.14
C LYS A 441 -14.54 -28.55 -0.32
N ALA A 442 -13.33 -28.36 -0.80
CA ALA A 442 -13.05 -28.17 -2.24
C ALA A 442 -11.66 -28.73 -2.56
N ASP A 443 -11.50 -29.29 -3.75
CA ASP A 443 -10.20 -29.70 -4.30
C ASP A 443 -10.21 -29.38 -5.79
N ARG A 444 -9.42 -28.40 -6.18
CA ARG A 444 -9.47 -27.82 -7.53
C ARG A 444 -8.09 -27.59 -8.08
N THR A 445 -7.90 -27.95 -9.34
CA THR A 445 -6.71 -27.61 -10.11
C THR A 445 -7.06 -26.51 -11.11
N LEU A 446 -6.34 -25.40 -11.02
CA LEU A 446 -6.49 -24.22 -11.86
C LEU A 446 -5.27 -24.10 -12.78
N LYS A 447 -5.47 -23.70 -14.03
CA LYS A 447 -4.42 -23.57 -15.03
C LYS A 447 -4.63 -22.27 -15.81
N PHE A 448 -3.57 -21.46 -15.97
CA PHE A 448 -3.68 -20.17 -16.62
C PHE A 448 -2.47 -19.90 -17.52
N LEU A 449 -2.75 -19.52 -18.75
CA LEU A 449 -1.77 -18.94 -19.65
C LEU A 449 -1.85 -17.43 -19.56
N LYS A 450 -0.73 -16.76 -19.28
CA LYS A 450 -0.62 -15.31 -19.05
C LYS A 450 0.40 -14.70 -20.01
N PRO A 451 0.04 -14.46 -21.30
CA PRO A 451 0.89 -13.76 -22.24
C PRO A 451 0.98 -12.28 -21.89
N ASN A 452 2.11 -11.67 -22.24
CA ASN A 452 2.35 -10.25 -22.19
C ASN A 452 3.16 -9.76 -23.40
N LEU A 453 2.92 -8.54 -23.83
CA LEU A 453 3.64 -7.86 -24.89
C LEU A 453 3.78 -6.39 -24.55
N THR A 454 4.95 -5.83 -24.69
CA THR A 454 5.25 -4.42 -24.46
C THR A 454 6.07 -3.87 -25.63
N LEU A 455 5.61 -2.77 -26.19
CA LEU A 455 6.33 -1.96 -27.17
C LEU A 455 6.80 -0.68 -26.49
N ASP A 456 8.11 -0.48 -26.45
CA ASP A 456 8.78 0.71 -25.92
C ASP A 456 9.32 1.52 -27.09
N TRP A 457 8.86 2.78 -27.22
CA TRP A 457 9.14 3.61 -28.37
C TRP A 457 9.55 5.03 -27.99
N LYS A 458 10.65 5.50 -28.56
CA LYS A 458 11.17 6.86 -28.44
C LYS A 458 11.07 7.55 -29.80
N PRO A 459 9.93 8.17 -30.15
CA PRO A 459 9.69 8.73 -31.49
C PRO A 459 10.56 9.93 -31.83
N GLY A 460 11.27 10.51 -30.87
CA GLY A 460 12.06 11.73 -31.00
C GLY A 460 11.45 12.90 -30.20
N GLY A 461 12.16 14.03 -30.11
CA GLY A 461 11.72 15.21 -29.34
C GLY A 461 11.52 14.91 -27.86
N ASP A 462 12.36 14.01 -27.29
CA ASP A 462 12.35 13.57 -25.89
C ASP A 462 11.07 12.85 -25.44
N TRP A 463 10.17 12.50 -26.35
CA TRP A 463 9.02 11.66 -26.05
C TRP A 463 9.43 10.21 -25.80
N HIS A 464 8.87 9.63 -24.75
CA HIS A 464 8.92 8.20 -24.48
C HIS A 464 7.49 7.66 -24.42
N THR A 465 7.19 6.64 -25.19
CA THR A 465 5.87 6.02 -25.28
C THR A 465 6.00 4.53 -25.05
N GLN A 466 5.11 3.98 -24.26
CA GLN A 466 5.02 2.53 -24.02
C GLN A 466 3.59 2.05 -24.28
N LEU A 467 3.45 0.99 -25.07
CA LEU A 467 2.19 0.29 -25.27
C LEU A 467 2.32 -1.12 -24.70
N SER A 468 1.37 -1.55 -23.90
CA SER A 468 1.40 -2.90 -23.36
C SER A 468 0.04 -3.57 -23.37
N VAL A 469 0.06 -4.88 -23.59
CA VAL A 469 -1.08 -5.78 -23.42
C VAL A 469 -0.62 -6.98 -22.61
N ARG A 470 -1.39 -7.33 -21.57
CA ARG A 470 -1.09 -8.51 -20.76
C ARG A 470 -2.36 -9.16 -20.25
N ARG A 471 -2.28 -10.48 -20.05
CA ARG A 471 -3.31 -11.24 -19.36
C ARG A 471 -2.91 -11.44 -17.91
N THR A 472 -3.77 -11.02 -16.98
CA THR A 472 -3.58 -11.18 -15.54
C THR A 472 -4.64 -12.11 -14.94
N VAL A 473 -4.30 -12.73 -13.81
CA VAL A 473 -5.16 -13.58 -13.02
C VAL A 473 -5.04 -13.15 -11.57
N ALA A 474 -6.14 -12.73 -10.97
CA ALA A 474 -6.17 -12.35 -9.57
C ALA A 474 -6.01 -13.59 -8.68
N GLN A 475 -5.44 -13.40 -7.52
CA GLN A 475 -5.34 -14.48 -6.52
C GLN A 475 -6.59 -14.48 -5.65
N LEU A 476 -7.03 -15.67 -5.22
CA LEU A 476 -8.14 -15.82 -4.29
C LEU A 476 -7.71 -15.41 -2.88
N ASN A 477 -8.53 -14.67 -2.18
CA ASN A 477 -8.33 -14.44 -0.76
C ASN A 477 -8.76 -15.67 0.02
N PHE A 478 -7.87 -16.26 0.83
CA PHE A 478 -8.20 -17.47 1.58
C PHE A 478 -9.25 -17.23 2.66
N TYR A 479 -9.40 -16.01 3.15
CA TYR A 479 -10.47 -15.65 4.09
C TYR A 479 -11.87 -15.69 3.46
N ASP A 480 -11.99 -15.64 2.12
CA ASP A 480 -13.28 -15.77 1.42
C ASP A 480 -13.88 -17.20 1.53
N PHE A 481 -13.09 -18.16 2.04
CA PHE A 481 -13.54 -19.54 2.29
C PHE A 481 -14.11 -19.75 3.71
N ILE A 482 -14.18 -18.70 4.54
CA ILE A 482 -14.60 -18.77 5.94
C ILE A 482 -15.69 -17.75 6.19
N SER A 483 -16.66 -18.10 7.04
CA SER A 483 -17.73 -17.19 7.45
C SER A 483 -17.36 -16.46 8.75
N PHE A 484 -17.76 -15.21 8.89
CA PHE A 484 -17.51 -14.41 10.10
C PHE A 484 -18.63 -13.41 10.37
N GLY A 485 -18.74 -12.96 11.62
CA GLY A 485 -19.62 -11.87 12.04
C GLY A 485 -18.91 -10.51 11.90
N ASP A 486 -19.55 -9.55 11.24
CA ASP A 486 -19.17 -8.14 11.29
C ASP A 486 -19.97 -7.48 12.42
N LEU A 487 -19.40 -7.45 13.64
CA LEU A 487 -20.08 -6.94 14.82
C LEU A 487 -20.35 -5.43 14.75
N SER A 488 -19.55 -4.69 13.98
CA SER A 488 -19.73 -3.25 13.78
C SER A 488 -20.95 -2.93 12.90
N ALA A 489 -21.30 -3.84 12.01
CA ALA A 489 -22.46 -3.76 11.12
C ALA A 489 -23.58 -4.73 11.51
N GLN A 490 -23.39 -5.51 12.57
CA GLN A 490 -24.36 -6.48 13.11
C GLN A 490 -24.85 -7.50 12.06
N ARG A 491 -23.93 -8.04 11.26
CA ARG A 491 -24.26 -9.00 10.20
C ARG A 491 -23.28 -10.17 10.16
N VAL A 492 -23.68 -11.25 9.51
CA VAL A 492 -22.84 -12.39 9.17
C VAL A 492 -22.48 -12.33 7.68
N THR A 493 -21.21 -12.50 7.36
CA THR A 493 -20.71 -12.66 5.98
C THR A 493 -20.55 -14.16 5.72
N GLY A 494 -21.15 -14.64 4.65
CA GLY A 494 -21.01 -16.02 4.19
C GLY A 494 -19.67 -16.25 3.49
N SER A 495 -19.35 -17.51 3.27
CA SER A 495 -18.14 -17.96 2.58
C SER A 495 -18.46 -18.66 1.28
N ASN A 496 -17.49 -18.77 0.37
CA ASN A 496 -17.68 -19.44 -0.90
C ASN A 496 -16.48 -20.32 -1.31
N ALA A 497 -16.56 -21.61 -1.04
CA ALA A 497 -15.52 -22.57 -1.43
C ALA A 497 -15.36 -22.73 -2.97
N ASN A 498 -16.36 -22.28 -3.75
CA ASN A 498 -16.36 -22.35 -5.21
C ASN A 498 -15.90 -21.07 -5.92
N LEU A 499 -15.41 -20.09 -5.17
CA LEU A 499 -14.91 -18.83 -5.73
C LEU A 499 -13.78 -19.08 -6.73
N GLU A 500 -13.87 -18.49 -7.93
CA GLU A 500 -12.84 -18.59 -8.97
C GLU A 500 -12.00 -17.29 -9.06
N PRO A 501 -10.71 -17.41 -9.47
CA PRO A 501 -9.90 -16.24 -9.75
C PRO A 501 -10.48 -15.37 -10.87
N GLN A 502 -10.55 -14.07 -10.63
CA GLN A 502 -10.85 -13.07 -11.64
C GLN A 502 -9.72 -13.00 -12.66
N ARG A 503 -10.03 -12.81 -13.94
CA ARG A 503 -9.07 -12.75 -15.04
C ARG A 503 -9.27 -11.47 -15.83
N ALA A 504 -8.18 -10.81 -16.22
CA ALA A 504 -8.27 -9.59 -17.00
C ALA A 504 -7.30 -9.60 -18.19
N TRP A 505 -7.73 -9.00 -19.30
CA TRP A 505 -6.86 -8.45 -20.31
C TRP A 505 -6.68 -6.97 -19.99
N GLU A 506 -5.44 -6.58 -19.77
CA GLU A 506 -5.05 -5.21 -19.46
C GLU A 506 -4.35 -4.61 -20.66
N LEU A 507 -4.89 -3.52 -21.20
CA LEU A 507 -4.30 -2.70 -22.23
C LEU A 507 -3.86 -1.38 -21.61
N ARG A 508 -2.63 -0.95 -21.86
CA ARG A 508 -2.05 0.30 -21.35
C ARG A 508 -1.33 1.03 -22.45
N ALA A 509 -1.44 2.35 -22.44
CA ALA A 509 -0.61 3.25 -23.22
C ALA A 509 -0.09 4.34 -22.28
N THR A 510 1.23 4.50 -22.25
CA THR A 510 1.92 5.53 -21.46
C THR A 510 2.64 6.47 -22.41
N ALA A 511 2.52 7.77 -22.19
CA ALA A 511 3.32 8.79 -22.88
C ALA A 511 4.00 9.67 -21.83
N GLU A 512 5.30 9.83 -21.96
CA GLU A 512 6.14 10.61 -21.06
C GLU A 512 6.92 11.66 -21.86
N HIS A 513 7.06 12.84 -21.28
CA HIS A 513 7.87 13.92 -21.85
C HIS A 513 8.48 14.74 -20.72
N PRO A 514 9.78 15.10 -20.79
CA PRO A 514 10.36 16.04 -19.84
C PRO A 514 9.57 17.35 -19.82
N LEU A 515 9.30 17.87 -18.63
CA LEU A 515 8.66 19.17 -18.45
C LEU A 515 9.70 20.15 -17.93
N PHE A 516 9.95 21.25 -18.64
CA PHE A 516 11.04 22.18 -18.37
C PHE A 516 12.41 21.44 -18.44
N ARG A 517 13.29 21.60 -17.45
CA ARG A 517 14.61 20.96 -17.40
C ARG A 517 14.63 19.60 -16.69
N ASP A 518 13.88 19.51 -15.58
CA ASP A 518 13.94 18.40 -14.61
C ASP A 518 12.56 18.04 -14.08
N GLY A 519 11.53 18.35 -14.83
CA GLY A 519 10.15 17.92 -14.56
C GLY A 519 9.70 16.77 -15.45
N LEU A 520 8.46 16.35 -15.29
CA LEU A 520 7.82 15.27 -16.03
C LEU A 520 6.37 15.60 -16.35
N PHE A 521 6.00 15.39 -17.60
CA PHE A 521 4.63 15.12 -18.03
C PHE A 521 4.52 13.62 -18.29
N LYS A 522 3.52 12.97 -17.67
CA LYS A 522 3.22 11.56 -17.92
C LYS A 522 1.71 11.38 -18.01
N LEU A 523 1.27 10.74 -19.08
CA LEU A 523 -0.12 10.35 -19.30
C LEU A 523 -0.19 8.83 -19.44
N ASP A 524 -0.96 8.18 -18.57
CA ASP A 524 -1.29 6.76 -18.63
C ASP A 524 -2.77 6.60 -18.99
N VAL A 525 -3.08 5.87 -20.04
CA VAL A 525 -4.46 5.50 -20.38
C VAL A 525 -4.56 3.98 -20.47
N GLY A 526 -5.70 3.44 -20.05
CA GLY A 526 -5.84 1.99 -20.07
C GLY A 526 -7.28 1.48 -20.03
N SER A 527 -7.37 0.19 -20.34
CA SER A 527 -8.61 -0.58 -20.29
C SER A 527 -8.35 -1.96 -19.70
N ASP A 528 -9.21 -2.37 -18.76
CA ASP A 528 -9.24 -3.73 -18.21
C ASP A 528 -10.53 -4.40 -18.66
N LEU A 529 -10.40 -5.48 -19.42
CA LEU A 529 -11.50 -6.36 -19.83
C LEU A 529 -11.48 -7.57 -18.91
N ILE A 530 -12.40 -7.59 -17.94
CA ILE A 530 -12.39 -8.53 -16.83
C ILE A 530 -13.45 -9.61 -17.03
N SER A 531 -13.10 -10.85 -16.78
CA SER A 531 -14.02 -11.96 -16.68
C SER A 531 -14.08 -12.51 -15.27
N LYS A 532 -15.28 -12.93 -14.83
CA LYS A 532 -15.53 -13.45 -13.47
C LYS A 532 -15.16 -12.44 -12.41
N VAL A 533 -15.65 -11.20 -12.54
CA VAL A 533 -15.46 -10.14 -11.53
C VAL A 533 -15.79 -10.67 -10.15
N GLN A 534 -14.86 -10.55 -9.21
CA GLN A 534 -15.08 -10.95 -7.81
C GLN A 534 -15.78 -9.82 -7.07
N ASP A 535 -16.92 -10.14 -6.48
CA ASP A 535 -17.75 -9.20 -5.71
C ASP A 535 -18.70 -9.97 -4.78
N GLN A 536 -19.62 -9.29 -4.13
CA GLN A 536 -20.59 -9.88 -3.21
C GLN A 536 -21.81 -10.43 -3.94
N ILE A 537 -22.22 -11.64 -3.58
CA ILE A 537 -23.44 -12.32 -4.06
C ILE A 537 -24.30 -12.78 -2.88
N LEU A 538 -25.54 -13.16 -3.17
CA LEU A 538 -26.36 -13.92 -2.20
C LEU A 538 -25.87 -15.36 -2.16
N ILE A 539 -25.57 -15.86 -0.98
CA ILE A 539 -25.21 -17.25 -0.69
C ILE A 539 -26.32 -17.82 0.17
N VAL A 540 -26.82 -19.00 -0.20
CA VAL A 540 -27.80 -19.76 0.55
C VAL A 540 -27.12 -20.98 1.14
N ASP A 541 -27.21 -21.17 2.46
CA ASP A 541 -26.67 -22.34 3.14
C ASP A 541 -27.62 -23.55 3.01
N GLU A 542 -27.18 -24.71 3.49
CA GLU A 542 -27.96 -25.95 3.46
C GLU A 542 -29.26 -25.88 4.29
N LYS A 543 -29.35 -24.94 5.22
CA LYS A 543 -30.54 -24.69 6.05
C LYS A 543 -31.51 -23.68 5.44
N GLY A 544 -31.17 -23.10 4.26
CA GLY A 544 -31.94 -22.07 3.56
C GLY A 544 -31.71 -20.65 4.07
N ASN A 545 -30.74 -20.41 4.96
CA ASN A 545 -30.39 -19.06 5.38
C ASN A 545 -29.64 -18.32 4.27
N VAL A 546 -29.91 -17.04 4.11
CA VAL A 546 -29.35 -16.19 3.07
C VAL A 546 -28.33 -15.23 3.65
N PHE A 547 -27.13 -15.22 3.09
CA PHE A 547 -26.00 -14.39 3.49
C PHE A 547 -25.46 -13.57 2.32
N SER A 548 -24.84 -12.44 2.62
CA SER A 548 -23.94 -11.76 1.70
C SER A 548 -22.57 -12.44 1.75
N GLY A 549 -21.96 -12.78 0.64
CA GLY A 549 -20.65 -13.40 0.63
C GLY A 549 -19.92 -13.24 -0.71
N PRO A 550 -18.63 -13.59 -0.78
CA PRO A 550 -17.83 -13.45 -1.99
C PRO A 550 -18.33 -14.37 -3.11
N GLY A 551 -18.35 -13.84 -4.33
CA GLY A 551 -18.76 -14.60 -5.51
C GLY A 551 -18.15 -14.09 -6.80
N ASN A 552 -18.47 -14.75 -7.89
CA ASN A 552 -18.08 -14.31 -9.22
C ASN A 552 -19.30 -13.75 -9.94
N LEU A 553 -19.21 -12.51 -10.37
CA LEU A 553 -20.12 -11.88 -11.31
C LEU A 553 -19.72 -12.23 -12.75
N GLY A 554 -20.45 -11.76 -13.73
CA GLY A 554 -20.11 -11.91 -15.15
C GLY A 554 -18.87 -11.13 -15.57
N ASN A 555 -18.92 -10.58 -16.77
CA ASN A 555 -17.86 -9.75 -17.32
C ASN A 555 -17.94 -8.32 -16.80
N GLY A 556 -16.79 -7.70 -16.54
CA GLY A 556 -16.66 -6.31 -16.18
C GLY A 556 -15.66 -5.57 -17.04
N LYS A 557 -15.73 -4.24 -17.01
CA LYS A 557 -14.83 -3.36 -17.76
C LYS A 557 -14.39 -2.22 -16.87
N ARG A 558 -13.12 -1.82 -17.00
CA ARG A 558 -12.59 -0.59 -16.44
C ARG A 558 -11.86 0.19 -17.52
N TYR A 559 -12.07 1.49 -17.56
CA TYR A 559 -11.32 2.44 -18.36
C TYR A 559 -10.76 3.49 -17.46
N PHE A 560 -9.53 3.95 -17.71
CA PHE A 560 -8.94 5.02 -16.94
C PHE A 560 -7.98 5.88 -17.76
N ALA A 561 -7.79 7.11 -17.28
CA ALA A 561 -6.73 8.02 -17.69
C ALA A 561 -6.12 8.64 -16.43
N SER A 562 -4.80 8.59 -16.31
CA SER A 562 -4.04 9.15 -15.21
C SER A 562 -2.99 10.12 -15.72
N LEU A 563 -3.02 11.35 -15.24
CA LEU A 563 -2.06 12.41 -15.55
C LEU A 563 -1.14 12.62 -14.35
N THR A 564 0.17 12.58 -14.57
CA THR A 564 1.18 13.01 -13.61
C THR A 564 1.94 14.21 -14.17
N LEU A 565 1.97 15.29 -13.42
CA LEU A 565 2.77 16.48 -13.70
C LEU A 565 3.73 16.70 -12.55
N ASP A 566 5.00 16.80 -12.85
CA ASP A 566 6.05 17.18 -11.90
C ASP A 566 6.77 18.39 -12.48
N ALA A 567 6.55 19.57 -11.89
CA ALA A 567 6.96 20.84 -12.46
C ALA A 567 7.90 21.60 -11.51
N PRO A 568 9.17 21.79 -11.89
CA PRO A 568 10.05 22.74 -11.22
C PRO A 568 9.62 24.16 -11.58
N LEU A 569 9.07 24.88 -10.61
CA LEU A 569 8.56 26.24 -10.75
C LEU A 569 9.56 27.30 -10.27
N GLY A 570 10.83 26.98 -10.30
CA GLY A 570 11.92 27.85 -9.85
C GLY A 570 11.98 29.20 -10.57
N GLN A 571 11.42 29.31 -11.76
CA GLN A 571 11.28 30.59 -12.50
C GLN A 571 10.25 31.53 -11.85
N LEU A 572 9.20 30.99 -11.22
CA LEU A 572 8.20 31.76 -10.49
C LEU A 572 8.69 32.09 -9.08
N TRP A 573 9.28 31.12 -8.42
CA TRP A 573 9.83 31.27 -7.08
C TRP A 573 10.96 30.26 -6.84
N SER A 574 12.16 30.75 -6.59
CA SER A 574 13.35 29.89 -6.43
C SER A 574 13.10 28.76 -5.43
N GLY A 575 13.42 27.52 -5.85
CA GLY A 575 13.25 26.29 -5.07
C GLY A 575 11.80 25.78 -5.00
N LEU A 576 10.84 26.37 -5.72
CA LEU A 576 9.46 25.88 -5.78
C LEU A 576 9.34 24.71 -6.75
N ARG A 577 8.62 23.66 -6.35
CA ARG A 577 8.24 22.50 -7.14
C ARG A 577 6.79 22.13 -6.87
N ALA A 578 6.05 21.85 -7.93
CA ALA A 578 4.68 21.34 -7.86
C ALA A 578 4.65 19.92 -8.42
N LYS A 579 3.93 19.03 -7.76
CA LYS A 579 3.62 17.69 -8.27
C LYS A 579 2.12 17.46 -8.20
N PHE A 580 1.53 17.06 -9.31
CA PHE A 580 0.11 16.74 -9.43
C PHE A 580 -0.04 15.35 -10.01
N THR A 581 -0.91 14.54 -9.43
CA THR A 581 -1.37 13.28 -10.03
C THR A 581 -2.89 13.26 -10.00
N GLY A 582 -3.53 13.08 -11.15
CA GLY A 582 -4.97 12.99 -11.26
C GLY A 582 -5.37 11.75 -12.06
N THR A 583 -6.37 11.02 -11.59
CA THR A 583 -6.91 9.83 -12.26
C THR A 583 -8.40 9.98 -12.47
N LEU A 584 -8.85 9.79 -13.70
CA LEU A 584 -10.24 9.61 -14.08
C LEU A 584 -10.46 8.14 -14.43
N GLN A 585 -11.51 7.52 -13.94
CA GLN A 585 -11.83 6.14 -14.27
C GLN A 585 -13.33 5.86 -14.31
N ARG A 586 -13.67 4.79 -15.02
CA ARG A 586 -15.03 4.28 -15.13
C ARG A 586 -14.99 2.76 -15.03
N THR A 587 -15.80 2.21 -14.16
CA THR A 587 -15.96 0.74 -14.04
C THR A 587 -17.40 0.36 -14.37
N ARG A 588 -17.60 -0.89 -14.83
CA ARG A 588 -18.95 -1.40 -15.15
C ARG A 588 -18.99 -2.92 -14.97
N VAL A 589 -20.00 -3.37 -14.24
CA VAL A 589 -20.40 -4.77 -14.08
C VAL A 589 -21.91 -4.82 -13.88
N ASP A 590 -22.55 -5.93 -14.22
CA ASP A 590 -23.97 -6.10 -13.96
C ASP A 590 -24.19 -6.56 -12.51
N ASP A 591 -25.13 -5.88 -11.83
CA ASP A 591 -25.50 -6.19 -10.44
C ASP A 591 -26.22 -7.55 -10.36
N PRO A 592 -25.82 -8.47 -9.47
CA PRO A 592 -26.34 -9.83 -9.44
C PRO A 592 -27.81 -9.92 -8.96
N ILE A 593 -28.36 -8.87 -8.37
CA ILE A 593 -29.73 -8.84 -7.85
C ILE A 593 -30.67 -8.12 -8.83
N SER A 594 -30.27 -6.93 -9.30
CA SER A 594 -31.13 -6.10 -10.17
C SER A 594 -30.91 -6.35 -11.66
N GLY A 595 -29.81 -7.00 -12.05
CA GLY A 595 -29.40 -7.15 -13.46
C GLY A 595 -28.97 -5.85 -14.14
N ARG A 596 -28.98 -4.73 -13.43
CA ARG A 596 -28.62 -3.40 -13.99
C ARG A 596 -27.12 -3.15 -13.90
N PRO A 597 -26.54 -2.42 -14.85
CA PRO A 597 -25.14 -2.03 -14.78
C PRO A 597 -24.86 -1.11 -13.59
N ARG A 598 -23.74 -1.36 -12.89
CA ARG A 598 -23.20 -0.52 -11.82
C ARG A 598 -21.67 -0.44 -11.87
N ASN A 599 -21.10 0.46 -11.08
CA ASN A 599 -19.66 0.47 -10.82
C ASN A 599 -19.21 -0.79 -10.07
N PHE A 600 -17.92 -1.08 -10.11
CA PHE A 600 -17.35 -2.11 -9.24
C PHE A 600 -17.58 -1.73 -7.79
N SER A 601 -17.83 -2.72 -6.96
CA SER A 601 -17.75 -2.57 -5.53
C SER A 601 -16.31 -2.24 -5.13
N ASN A 602 -16.13 -1.60 -3.98
CA ASN A 602 -14.82 -1.31 -3.47
C ASN A 602 -14.23 0.04 -3.94
N PHE A 603 -12.93 0.24 -3.75
CA PHE A 603 -12.22 1.51 -3.91
C PHE A 603 -11.92 1.84 -5.38
N PHE A 604 -12.97 2.20 -6.14
CA PHE A 604 -12.85 2.69 -7.52
C PHE A 604 -13.59 4.03 -7.68
N PRO A 605 -13.08 5.13 -7.09
CA PRO A 605 -13.69 6.44 -7.29
C PRO A 605 -13.59 6.86 -8.76
N ASP A 606 -14.62 7.51 -9.30
CA ASP A 606 -14.64 7.93 -10.70
C ASP A 606 -13.52 8.94 -11.02
N TRP A 607 -13.10 9.70 -10.02
CA TRP A 607 -11.93 10.57 -10.06
C TRP A 607 -11.21 10.63 -8.70
N GLN A 608 -9.91 10.86 -8.74
CA GLN A 608 -9.08 11.18 -7.58
C GLN A 608 -7.90 12.03 -8.01
N TRP A 609 -7.40 12.87 -7.12
CA TRP A 609 -6.22 13.67 -7.36
C TRP A 609 -5.41 13.92 -6.09
N ASP A 610 -4.11 14.12 -6.29
CA ASP A 610 -3.11 14.49 -5.29
C ASP A 610 -2.32 15.68 -5.83
N LEU A 611 -2.15 16.72 -5.03
CA LEU A 611 -1.33 17.91 -5.31
C LEU A 611 -0.34 18.11 -4.18
N SER A 612 0.94 18.19 -4.51
CA SER A 612 2.00 18.57 -3.57
C SER A 612 2.68 19.85 -4.07
N LEU A 613 2.77 20.85 -3.21
CA LEU A 613 3.56 22.04 -3.44
C LEU A 613 4.64 22.11 -2.37
N ARG A 614 5.91 22.19 -2.79
CA ARG A 614 7.05 22.26 -1.90
C ARG A 614 8.02 23.35 -2.36
N ARG A 615 8.55 24.11 -1.41
CA ARG A 615 9.65 25.02 -1.64
C ARG A 615 10.85 24.67 -0.78
N ASP A 616 12.01 24.58 -1.40
CA ASP A 616 13.30 24.40 -0.74
C ASP A 616 14.08 25.73 -0.79
N ALA A 617 14.33 26.34 0.38
CA ALA A 617 14.96 27.65 0.53
C ALA A 617 16.14 27.56 1.51
N GLY A 618 17.30 27.14 1.05
CA GLY A 618 18.49 26.95 1.88
C GLY A 618 18.28 25.91 2.98
N LYS A 619 18.31 26.33 4.25
CA LYS A 619 18.05 25.43 5.39
C LYS A 619 16.58 25.17 5.66
N LEU A 620 15.68 25.91 5.05
CA LEU A 620 14.24 25.82 5.25
C LEU A 620 13.57 25.17 4.06
N SER A 621 12.72 24.19 4.29
CA SER A 621 11.80 23.64 3.30
C SER A 621 10.39 23.65 3.86
N TYR A 622 9.40 24.01 3.04
CA TYR A 622 8.00 24.06 3.47
C TYR A 622 7.07 23.82 2.30
N GLY A 623 5.85 23.44 2.60
CA GLY A 623 4.85 23.16 1.59
C GLY A 623 3.56 22.62 2.17
N PHE A 624 2.71 22.13 1.27
CA PHE A 624 1.48 21.45 1.61
C PHE A 624 1.17 20.36 0.57
N GLU A 625 0.38 19.40 1.00
CA GLU A 625 -0.17 18.34 0.16
C GLU A 625 -1.68 18.35 0.32
N LEU A 626 -2.38 18.27 -0.80
CA LEU A 626 -3.84 18.23 -0.88
C LEU A 626 -4.25 17.00 -1.68
N ASN A 627 -5.29 16.32 -1.25
CA ASN A 627 -5.88 15.23 -2.02
C ASN A 627 -7.40 15.20 -1.85
N ASP A 628 -8.07 14.70 -2.89
CA ASP A 628 -9.49 14.46 -2.85
C ASP A 628 -9.90 13.39 -3.89
N ARG A 629 -11.12 12.88 -3.76
CA ARG A 629 -11.64 11.82 -4.62
C ARG A 629 -13.16 11.86 -4.70
N ALA A 630 -13.69 11.30 -5.79
CA ALA A 630 -15.10 11.02 -5.91
C ALA A 630 -15.58 10.00 -4.85
N PRO A 631 -16.85 10.01 -4.49
CA PRO A 631 -17.47 8.93 -3.76
C PRO A 631 -17.27 7.58 -4.45
N PHE A 632 -17.15 6.51 -3.66
CA PHE A 632 -17.19 5.14 -4.15
C PHE A 632 -18.16 4.32 -3.28
N THR A 633 -18.74 3.26 -3.85
CA THR A 633 -19.78 2.48 -3.19
C THR A 633 -19.37 1.02 -3.07
N PHE A 634 -19.55 0.45 -1.89
CA PHE A 634 -19.58 -1.00 -1.71
C PHE A 634 -21.00 -1.48 -1.94
N PHE A 635 -21.17 -2.34 -2.95
CA PHE A 635 -22.45 -2.95 -3.29
C PHE A 635 -22.52 -4.34 -2.64
N ARG A 636 -23.23 -4.42 -1.52
CA ARG A 636 -23.50 -5.69 -0.86
C ARG A 636 -24.92 -6.16 -1.15
N THR A 637 -25.27 -7.34 -0.70
CA THR A 637 -26.61 -7.89 -0.92
C THR A 637 -27.63 -7.35 0.07
N ASP A 638 -27.17 -6.79 1.17
CA ASP A 638 -27.95 -6.21 2.27
C ASP A 638 -27.75 -4.70 2.43
N GLU A 639 -26.78 -4.10 1.72
CA GLU A 639 -26.54 -2.65 1.78
C GLU A 639 -25.92 -2.05 0.52
N PHE A 640 -26.11 -0.77 0.33
CA PHE A 640 -25.22 0.11 -0.42
C PHE A 640 -24.48 0.98 0.58
N ASP A 641 -23.16 1.01 0.49
CA ASP A 641 -22.29 1.73 1.42
C ASP A 641 -21.39 2.70 0.63
N LYS A 642 -21.86 3.93 0.51
CA LYS A 642 -21.20 5.02 -0.23
C LYS A 642 -20.25 5.76 0.70
N ASN A 643 -18.98 5.83 0.33
CA ASN A 643 -17.92 6.46 1.08
C ASN A 643 -17.38 7.69 0.37
N PHE A 644 -17.21 8.81 1.06
CA PHE A 644 -16.70 10.06 0.51
C PHE A 644 -16.04 10.93 1.60
N ASN A 645 -15.20 11.86 1.18
CA ASN A 645 -14.65 12.89 2.06
C ASN A 645 -15.64 14.04 2.19
N GLY A 646 -15.70 14.69 3.35
CA GLY A 646 -16.46 15.92 3.58
C GLY A 646 -15.82 17.15 2.97
N GLY A 647 -14.71 17.00 2.25
CA GLY A 647 -13.94 18.04 1.58
C GLY A 647 -12.55 17.55 1.23
N THR A 648 -11.72 18.43 0.70
CA THR A 648 -10.32 18.15 0.37
C THR A 648 -9.52 17.88 1.64
N TYR A 649 -8.75 16.79 1.68
CA TYR A 649 -7.84 16.50 2.77
C TYR A 649 -6.52 17.24 2.56
N GLY A 650 -5.99 17.85 3.62
CA GLY A 650 -4.80 18.65 3.55
C GLY A 650 -3.79 18.33 4.64
N THR A 651 -2.50 18.35 4.26
CA THR A 651 -1.37 18.37 5.19
C THR A 651 -0.50 19.57 4.89
N ALA A 652 0.19 20.11 5.89
CA ALA A 652 1.10 21.23 5.69
C ALA A 652 2.39 21.04 6.49
N PHE A 653 3.53 21.63 6.03
CA PHE A 653 4.82 21.39 6.65
C PHE A 653 5.87 22.50 6.56
N VAL A 654 6.82 22.52 7.54
CA VAL A 654 8.13 23.19 7.42
C VAL A 654 9.22 22.31 8.03
N GLU A 655 10.25 22.05 7.33
CA GLU A 655 11.46 21.37 7.73
C GLU A 655 12.60 22.37 7.90
N TYR A 656 13.28 22.32 9.03
CA TYR A 656 14.49 23.10 9.27
C TYR A 656 15.71 22.20 9.40
N ARG A 657 16.72 22.45 8.58
CA ARG A 657 18.00 21.73 8.59
C ARG A 657 18.96 22.40 9.55
N LEU A 658 19.05 21.87 10.77
CA LEU A 658 19.97 22.35 11.80
C LEU A 658 21.42 22.31 11.31
N ASN A 659 21.80 21.19 10.70
CA ASN A 659 23.09 20.93 10.08
C ASN A 659 22.95 19.83 9.00
N PRO A 660 24.02 19.50 8.24
CA PRO A 660 23.97 18.45 7.21
C PRO A 660 23.54 17.06 7.67
N LYS A 661 23.51 16.79 8.99
CA LYS A 661 23.14 15.49 9.55
C LYS A 661 21.86 15.51 10.38
N THR A 662 21.31 16.70 10.68
CA THR A 662 20.15 16.83 11.56
C THR A 662 19.07 17.69 10.91
N SER A 663 17.84 17.21 10.86
CA SER A 663 16.68 18.02 10.51
C SER A 663 15.58 17.86 11.55
N LEU A 664 14.95 18.97 11.83
CA LEU A 664 13.72 19.01 12.60
C LEU A 664 12.59 19.38 11.66
N THR A 665 11.67 18.52 11.73
CA THR A 665 10.54 18.70 10.89
C THR A 665 9.28 18.80 11.77
N LEU A 666 8.18 19.59 11.52
CA LEU A 666 6.92 19.81 12.25
C LEU A 666 5.74 19.80 11.27
N ASP A 667 4.59 19.23 11.59
CA ASP A 667 3.45 19.03 10.68
C ASP A 667 2.09 19.41 11.23
N LEU A 668 1.22 19.69 10.29
CA LEU A 668 -0.22 19.67 10.49
C LEU A 668 -0.80 18.55 9.62
N ASP A 669 -1.38 17.55 10.24
CA ASP A 669 -2.15 16.52 9.58
C ASP A 669 -3.63 16.83 9.68
N ASN A 670 -4.41 16.57 8.60
CA ASN A 670 -5.78 17.02 8.44
C ASN A 670 -5.94 18.55 8.64
N ALA A 671 -5.05 19.32 8.02
CA ALA A 671 -4.97 20.78 8.20
C ALA A 671 -6.26 21.54 7.83
N LEU A 672 -7.14 20.92 7.02
CA LEU A 672 -8.44 21.45 6.61
C LEU A 672 -9.61 20.91 7.45
N ASP A 673 -9.33 20.14 8.49
CA ASP A 673 -10.32 19.49 9.39
C ASP A 673 -11.39 18.68 8.64
N THR A 674 -10.97 17.97 7.60
CA THR A 674 -11.84 17.22 6.70
C THR A 674 -12.39 15.98 7.38
N THR A 675 -13.70 15.73 7.22
CA THR A 675 -14.38 14.54 7.72
C THR A 675 -14.34 13.39 6.71
N GLY A 676 -14.45 12.17 7.21
CA GLY A 676 -14.74 10.98 6.42
C GLY A 676 -16.21 10.59 6.59
N ASN A 677 -16.95 10.50 5.49
CA ASN A 677 -18.40 10.29 5.50
C ASN A 677 -18.78 8.97 4.86
N ARG A 678 -19.84 8.36 5.40
CA ARG A 678 -20.50 7.18 4.82
C ARG A 678 -21.99 7.40 4.79
N ASP A 679 -22.58 7.07 3.65
CA ASP A 679 -24.01 7.12 3.39
C ASP A 679 -24.44 5.69 3.01
N ARG A 680 -25.25 5.04 3.87
CA ARG A 680 -25.58 3.63 3.78
C ARG A 680 -27.07 3.40 3.69
N LEU A 681 -27.51 2.77 2.60
CA LEU A 681 -28.86 2.21 2.51
C LEU A 681 -28.83 0.75 2.97
N LEU A 682 -29.49 0.46 4.07
CA LEU A 682 -29.59 -0.87 4.68
C LEU A 682 -30.92 -1.50 4.29
N PHE A 683 -30.86 -2.70 3.70
CA PHE A 683 -32.03 -3.45 3.22
C PHE A 683 -32.27 -4.65 4.12
N ILE A 684 -33.36 -4.69 4.81
CA ILE A 684 -33.70 -5.75 5.78
C ILE A 684 -34.79 -6.64 5.20
N PRO A 685 -34.57 -7.98 5.01
CA PRO A 685 -33.33 -8.69 5.30
C PRO A 685 -32.27 -8.52 4.21
N ASN A 686 -32.63 -8.20 2.96
CA ASN A 686 -31.69 -8.00 1.84
C ASN A 686 -32.35 -7.24 0.68
N ARG A 687 -31.55 -6.88 -0.32
CA ARG A 687 -31.97 -6.08 -1.50
C ARG A 687 -32.92 -6.82 -2.44
N ALA A 688 -32.92 -8.16 -2.44
CA ALA A 688 -33.81 -8.93 -3.30
C ALA A 688 -35.26 -8.90 -2.83
N GLN A 689 -35.46 -8.85 -1.50
CA GLN A 689 -36.79 -8.83 -0.87
C GLN A 689 -36.79 -7.91 0.37
N PRO A 690 -36.62 -6.59 0.19
CA PRO A 690 -36.56 -5.68 1.32
C PRO A 690 -37.95 -5.50 1.96
N LYS A 691 -38.05 -5.77 3.28
CA LYS A 691 -39.23 -5.46 4.08
C LYS A 691 -39.12 -4.07 4.72
N GLN A 692 -37.91 -3.63 4.99
CA GLN A 692 -37.59 -2.31 5.53
C GLN A 692 -36.31 -1.80 4.88
N ILE A 693 -36.23 -0.50 4.64
CA ILE A 693 -35.04 0.18 4.15
C ILE A 693 -34.72 1.32 5.13
N LEU A 694 -33.49 1.30 5.65
CA LEU A 694 -32.99 2.33 6.54
C LEU A 694 -31.88 3.10 5.83
N ASP A 695 -31.85 4.41 6.02
CA ASP A 695 -30.78 5.31 5.57
C ASP A 695 -29.92 5.70 6.77
N GLU A 696 -28.64 5.31 6.75
CA GLU A 696 -27.69 5.60 7.80
C GLU A 696 -26.58 6.52 7.30
N PHE A 697 -26.60 7.76 7.75
CA PHE A 697 -25.51 8.69 7.49
C PHE A 697 -24.51 8.68 8.65
N ARG A 698 -23.22 8.49 8.36
CA ARG A 698 -22.11 8.50 9.31
C ARG A 698 -21.11 9.59 8.95
N GLU A 699 -20.74 10.38 9.94
CA GLU A 699 -19.65 11.34 9.85
C GLU A 699 -18.56 10.97 10.87
N ARG A 700 -17.29 11.08 10.45
CA ARG A 700 -16.12 10.83 11.32
C ARG A 700 -15.09 11.92 11.10
N ASN A 701 -14.61 12.49 12.19
CA ASN A 701 -13.54 13.46 12.20
C ASN A 701 -12.37 12.99 13.08
N ARG A 702 -11.17 13.09 12.56
CA ARG A 702 -9.92 12.86 13.30
C ARG A 702 -9.32 14.15 13.84
N HIS A 703 -9.85 15.29 13.43
CA HIS A 703 -9.39 16.61 13.70
C HIS A 703 -7.95 16.88 13.30
N VAL A 704 -7.56 18.13 13.38
CA VAL A 704 -6.17 18.55 13.11
C VAL A 704 -5.25 17.98 14.18
N SER A 705 -4.14 17.39 13.76
CA SER A 705 -3.07 16.96 14.66
C SER A 705 -1.74 17.58 14.30
N VAL A 706 -0.89 17.78 15.31
CA VAL A 706 0.42 18.41 15.17
C VAL A 706 1.51 17.41 15.46
N GLY A 707 2.44 17.22 14.52
CA GLY A 707 3.58 16.34 14.66
C GLY A 707 4.90 17.07 14.80
N VAL A 708 5.90 16.45 15.39
CA VAL A 708 7.32 16.85 15.39
C VAL A 708 8.15 15.63 15.09
N THR A 709 9.08 15.75 14.12
CA THR A 709 9.99 14.65 13.79
C THR A 709 11.44 15.16 13.78
N LEU A 710 12.29 14.50 14.51
CA LEU A 710 13.75 14.68 14.47
C LEU A 710 14.36 13.55 13.65
N LYS A 711 15.11 13.89 12.61
CA LYS A 711 15.93 12.94 11.85
C LYS A 711 17.41 13.24 12.08
N GLN A 712 18.19 12.23 12.48
CA GLN A 712 19.62 12.32 12.73
C GLN A 712 20.38 11.23 11.98
N SER A 713 21.38 11.63 11.18
CA SER A 713 22.31 10.70 10.53
C SER A 713 23.66 10.70 11.24
N PHE A 714 24.31 9.52 11.28
CA PHE A 714 25.63 9.28 11.87
C PHE A 714 26.53 8.64 10.81
N GLY A 715 27.85 8.79 10.94
CA GLY A 715 28.82 8.28 9.97
C GLY A 715 29.13 9.33 8.90
N GLY A 716 29.48 8.92 7.70
CA GLY A 716 29.98 9.81 6.64
C GLY A 716 31.47 10.11 6.85
N GLY A 717 32.31 9.07 6.86
CA GLY A 717 33.75 9.22 6.66
C GLY A 717 33.93 9.93 5.33
N SER A 718 34.61 11.10 5.37
CA SER A 718 34.84 12.00 4.24
C SER A 718 35.28 11.25 2.99
N THR A 719 34.40 11.15 2.00
CA THR A 719 34.85 11.12 0.62
C THR A 719 35.43 12.51 0.34
N LYS A 720 36.74 12.69 0.61
CA LYS A 720 37.49 13.73 -0.09
C LYS A 720 37.33 13.38 -1.56
N VAL A 721 36.45 14.08 -2.24
CA VAL A 721 36.50 14.17 -3.71
C VAL A 721 37.87 14.73 -3.99
N ALA A 722 38.79 13.89 -4.45
CA ALA A 722 40.03 14.33 -5.00
C ALA A 722 39.66 15.14 -6.25
N ALA A 723 39.76 16.45 -6.13
CA ALA A 723 39.79 17.32 -7.28
C ALA A 723 40.97 16.89 -8.17
N LYS A 724 40.68 16.34 -9.33
CA LYS A 724 41.57 16.25 -10.47
C LYS A 724 40.90 16.92 -11.66
#